data_3dda5891c6b5b3ec3b13545c19bd9c6a
#
_entry.id   3dda5891c6b5b3ec3b13545c19bd9c6a
#
_cell.length_a   1.000
_cell.length_b   1.000
_cell.length_c   1.000
_cell.angle_alpha   90.00
_cell.angle_beta   90.00
_cell.angle_gamma   90.00
#
_symmetry.space_group_name_H-M   'P 1'
#
loop_
_entity.id
_entity.type
_entity.pdbx_description
1 polymer ?
#
loop_
_entity_poly.entity_id
_entity_poly.type
_entity_poly.pdbx_seq_one_letter_code
_entity_poly.pdbx_strand_id
1 'polypeptide(L)'
;MIEILSLHHVYQYIKIWVGLLCAVLSCATAGHLCAQSVENWQFVRVNDMAEIQSDSLYVIGAVLPADQCFYALSSVVKNKRCVARRLGSAAETEKSLTGVADAELWKIVRQSDGTCVLQSGSGNQYLYVNKPKQTNLALSATPQTKWEMSGSAGVFRFRNCSEPSRSIGLWSDTESFLFGNYANCDSQDLRIYKRDALRNAPQTVEWPEDGARVVLGNEQAVLGKNATSLAAEHYLLQDGTVAEDGNVEALTCVRQPDSCFFMTSASGAYLGADLNLHETPALWKLVNGGISLSGVSNKIVAIDNGAFCLKNQKEVLRQEDKACLLVAAEVASEERSNGCLTLKGGWTADALACLGWEGIDELDMSSASVPVGLKSFEGRPSARNTIIYVNAEQSKIIPPSWPFVVKTSSGENELLTNTVLHDKCAFRCSRSFAVRKGRLSYHRKAYCDGNWETLFLPFAASLPEGYQVAQLESVSGDELMFGNQKKIGSCVPLLIRSTDAPSEGTKDLNIVAEDCVVPANPPSVSSLGMAGVLDTLLVDSRQEHIYMIDASGQHFVLADAGSFLLPFRSYLKLGVAKKSYIVRFAGDPVTSLSQRPEAGKQNTKIYGLEGREYRGEKRQMLKRGIYIIGGKKIYCR
;
A
#
# COMPACT_ATOMS: atom_id res chain seq x y z
N MET A 1 -17.86 -34.13 36.92
CA MET A 1 -17.77 -32.72 37.37
C MET A 1 -16.47 -32.03 36.99
N ILE A 2 -15.45 -32.75 36.49
CA ILE A 2 -14.14 -32.19 36.06
C ILE A 2 -14.13 -31.75 34.58
N GLU A 3 -14.93 -32.37 33.72
CA GLU A 3 -14.98 -31.98 32.28
C GLU A 3 -15.77 -30.71 31.96
N ILE A 4 -16.73 -30.33 32.78
CA ILE A 4 -17.54 -29.10 32.54
C ILE A 4 -16.75 -27.82 32.86
N LEU A 5 -15.80 -27.88 33.79
CA LEU A 5 -14.92 -26.76 34.12
C LEU A 5 -13.90 -26.44 33.02
N SER A 6 -13.51 -27.44 32.22
CA SER A 6 -12.59 -27.27 31.07
C SER A 6 -13.23 -26.49 29.92
N LEU A 7 -14.48 -26.79 29.58
CA LEU A 7 -15.21 -26.11 28.49
C LEU A 7 -15.50 -24.64 28.79
N HIS A 8 -15.76 -24.29 30.05
CA HIS A 8 -16.01 -22.89 30.45
C HIS A 8 -14.74 -22.04 30.32
N HIS A 9 -13.58 -22.59 30.66
CA HIS A 9 -12.30 -21.91 30.47
C HIS A 9 -11.95 -21.72 28.99
N VAL A 10 -12.18 -22.73 28.14
CA VAL A 10 -11.98 -22.62 26.69
C VAL A 10 -12.90 -21.56 26.08
N TYR A 11 -14.16 -21.48 26.51
CA TYR A 11 -15.12 -20.47 26.02
C TYR A 11 -14.75 -19.05 26.45
N GLN A 12 -14.22 -18.84 27.65
CA GLN A 12 -13.69 -17.55 28.11
C GLN A 12 -12.42 -17.15 27.35
N TYR A 13 -11.54 -18.12 27.02
CA TYR A 13 -10.35 -17.88 26.20
C TYR A 13 -10.73 -17.47 24.76
N ILE A 14 -11.71 -18.13 24.16
CA ILE A 14 -12.20 -17.77 22.81
C ILE A 14 -12.81 -16.37 22.80
N LYS A 15 -13.61 -15.98 23.83
CA LYS A 15 -14.14 -14.62 23.95
C LYS A 15 -13.06 -13.55 24.11
N ILE A 16 -12.00 -13.83 24.87
CA ILE A 16 -10.86 -12.92 25.05
C ILE A 16 -10.08 -12.80 23.74
N TRP A 17 -9.89 -13.90 23.01
CA TRP A 17 -9.19 -13.88 21.71
C TRP A 17 -10.02 -13.19 20.62
N VAL A 18 -11.33 -13.39 20.57
CA VAL A 18 -12.22 -12.67 19.64
C VAL A 18 -12.29 -11.19 20.00
N GLY A 19 -12.34 -10.83 21.28
CA GLY A 19 -12.27 -9.44 21.72
C GLY A 19 -10.93 -8.76 21.40
N LEU A 20 -9.79 -9.50 21.56
CA LEU A 20 -8.47 -9.01 21.16
C LEU A 20 -8.33 -8.90 19.64
N LEU A 21 -8.89 -9.85 18.87
CA LEU A 21 -8.89 -9.81 17.42
C LEU A 21 -9.72 -8.63 16.90
N CYS A 22 -10.89 -8.36 17.49
CA CYS A 22 -11.70 -7.18 17.16
C CYS A 22 -11.03 -5.86 17.58
N ALA A 23 -10.30 -5.83 18.71
CA ALA A 23 -9.54 -4.65 19.13
C ALA A 23 -8.31 -4.41 18.25
N VAL A 24 -7.63 -5.47 17.80
CA VAL A 24 -6.51 -5.38 16.86
C VAL A 24 -7.00 -4.98 15.46
N LEU A 25 -8.16 -5.48 15.00
CA LEU A 25 -8.79 -5.02 13.76
C LEU A 25 -9.26 -3.56 13.84
N SER A 26 -9.78 -3.10 14.97
CA SER A 26 -10.18 -1.70 15.13
C SER A 26 -8.99 -0.73 15.33
N CYS A 27 -7.86 -1.17 15.87
CA CYS A 27 -6.62 -0.38 15.91
C CYS A 27 -5.86 -0.39 14.57
N ALA A 28 -6.01 -1.42 13.73
CA ALA A 28 -5.38 -1.47 12.40
C ALA A 28 -6.04 -0.51 11.40
N THR A 29 -7.28 -0.05 11.66
CA THR A 29 -7.98 0.94 10.81
C THR A 29 -7.65 2.40 11.13
N ALA A 30 -6.89 2.67 12.19
CA ALA A 30 -6.39 4.01 12.53
C ALA A 30 -5.02 4.33 11.87
N GLY A 31 -4.55 3.50 10.93
CA GLY A 31 -3.43 3.83 10.06
C GLY A 31 -3.85 4.98 9.13
N HIS A 32 -3.23 6.12 9.30
CA HIS A 32 -3.35 7.27 8.42
C HIS A 32 -3.28 6.83 6.96
N LEU A 33 -4.40 6.99 6.23
CA LEU A 33 -4.40 7.02 4.77
C LEU A 33 -3.54 8.22 4.36
N CYS A 34 -2.29 7.96 4.06
CA CYS A 34 -1.35 8.96 3.62
C CYS A 34 -1.57 9.25 2.15
N ALA A 35 -1.71 10.51 1.87
CA ALA A 35 -1.96 11.07 0.57
C ALA A 35 -0.83 10.73 -0.42
N GLN A 36 -1.08 9.85 -1.37
CA GLN A 36 -0.41 9.93 -2.66
C GLN A 36 -0.89 11.22 -3.35
N SER A 37 0.01 11.95 -3.97
CA SER A 37 -0.39 13.08 -4.80
C SER A 37 -1.37 12.57 -5.87
N VAL A 38 -2.59 13.06 -5.81
CA VAL A 38 -3.69 12.67 -6.72
C VAL A 38 -3.47 13.27 -8.12
N GLU A 39 -2.32 13.90 -8.34
CA GLU A 39 -1.96 14.63 -9.57
C GLU A 39 -2.03 13.77 -10.85
N ASN A 40 -1.97 12.45 -10.72
CA ASN A 40 -1.93 11.53 -11.86
C ASN A 40 -3.24 10.75 -12.09
N TRP A 41 -4.33 11.06 -11.39
CA TRP A 41 -5.60 10.38 -11.59
C TRP A 41 -6.52 11.18 -12.51
N GLN A 42 -7.18 10.47 -13.41
CA GLN A 42 -8.30 10.99 -14.17
C GLN A 42 -9.60 10.64 -13.44
N PHE A 43 -10.51 11.57 -13.36
CA PHE A 43 -11.86 11.38 -12.83
C PHE A 43 -12.84 11.60 -13.99
N VAL A 44 -13.64 10.60 -14.30
CA VAL A 44 -14.60 10.63 -15.40
C VAL A 44 -15.98 10.98 -14.86
N ARG A 45 -16.72 11.80 -15.62
CA ARG A 45 -18.03 12.28 -15.23
C ARG A 45 -19.02 11.11 -15.13
N VAL A 46 -19.73 11.01 -14.01
CA VAL A 46 -20.84 10.10 -13.78
C VAL A 46 -22.09 10.70 -14.41
N ASN A 47 -22.81 9.92 -15.21
CA ASN A 47 -24.03 10.38 -15.86
C ASN A 47 -25.29 9.75 -15.27
N ASP A 48 -25.18 8.59 -14.63
CA ASP A 48 -26.30 7.86 -14.04
C ASP A 48 -26.01 7.44 -12.60
N MET A 49 -27.08 7.34 -11.81
CA MET A 49 -27.03 6.86 -10.42
C MET A 49 -26.50 5.42 -10.31
N ALA A 50 -26.68 4.60 -11.33
CA ALA A 50 -26.22 3.21 -11.35
C ALA A 50 -24.67 3.10 -11.40
N GLU A 51 -23.99 4.11 -11.91
CA GLU A 51 -22.52 4.16 -11.97
C GLU A 51 -21.86 4.41 -10.60
N ILE A 52 -22.67 4.80 -9.58
CA ILE A 52 -22.15 5.16 -8.26
C ILE A 52 -22.03 3.91 -7.38
N GLN A 53 -20.80 3.57 -7.01
CA GLN A 53 -20.41 2.42 -6.20
C GLN A 53 -19.84 2.88 -4.85
N SER A 54 -20.18 2.19 -3.76
CA SER A 54 -19.79 2.61 -2.39
C SER A 54 -18.29 2.48 -2.09
N ASP A 55 -17.54 1.71 -2.85
CA ASP A 55 -16.11 1.47 -2.70
C ASP A 55 -15.23 2.39 -3.56
N SER A 56 -15.84 3.18 -4.44
CA SER A 56 -15.14 4.10 -5.34
C SER A 56 -14.89 5.47 -4.71
N LEU A 57 -13.87 6.18 -5.23
CA LEU A 57 -13.58 7.57 -4.90
C LEU A 57 -14.19 8.50 -5.95
N TYR A 58 -14.75 9.61 -5.46
CA TYR A 58 -15.45 10.59 -6.26
C TYR A 58 -14.94 12.00 -5.97
N VAL A 59 -15.01 12.86 -6.99
CA VAL A 59 -15.01 14.31 -6.83
C VAL A 59 -16.45 14.79 -6.99
N ILE A 60 -16.93 15.54 -6.02
CA ILE A 60 -18.27 16.15 -6.02
C ILE A 60 -18.09 17.66 -6.12
N GLY A 61 -18.83 18.31 -6.99
CA GLY A 61 -18.72 19.76 -7.12
C GLY A 61 -19.83 20.36 -7.95
N ALA A 62 -19.79 21.67 -8.13
CA ALA A 62 -20.78 22.45 -8.88
C ALA A 62 -20.12 23.38 -9.88
N VAL A 63 -20.82 23.68 -10.96
CA VAL A 63 -20.47 24.80 -11.84
C VAL A 63 -21.12 26.06 -11.28
N LEU A 64 -20.32 27.10 -11.09
CA LEU A 64 -20.82 28.41 -10.70
C LEU A 64 -21.36 29.13 -11.95
N PRO A 65 -22.64 29.53 -11.99
CA PRO A 65 -23.21 30.18 -13.18
C PRO A 65 -22.54 31.50 -13.56
N ALA A 66 -22.00 32.20 -12.58
CA ALA A 66 -21.45 33.57 -12.78
C ALA A 66 -20.13 33.56 -13.58
N ASP A 67 -19.25 32.56 -13.41
CA ASP A 67 -17.94 32.49 -14.06
C ASP A 67 -17.76 31.24 -14.94
N GLN A 68 -18.78 30.36 -15.00
CA GLN A 68 -18.76 29.11 -15.75
C GLN A 68 -17.58 28.21 -15.38
N CYS A 69 -17.17 28.21 -14.11
CA CYS A 69 -16.10 27.38 -13.59
C CYS A 69 -16.64 26.27 -12.69
N PHE A 70 -15.97 25.13 -12.72
CA PHE A 70 -16.26 24.00 -11.84
C PHE A 70 -15.46 24.14 -10.53
N TYR A 71 -16.17 24.03 -9.42
CA TYR A 71 -15.64 24.06 -8.07
C TYR A 71 -15.89 22.75 -7.37
N ALA A 72 -14.85 22.11 -6.86
CA ALA A 72 -14.93 20.86 -6.12
C ALA A 72 -15.18 21.10 -4.63
N LEU A 73 -16.02 20.25 -4.03
CA LEU A 73 -16.25 20.17 -2.59
C LEU A 73 -15.01 19.63 -1.89
N SER A 74 -14.38 20.42 -1.03
CA SER A 74 -13.23 20.01 -0.24
C SER A 74 -13.62 19.61 1.18
N SER A 75 -12.85 18.69 1.77
CA SER A 75 -12.94 18.33 3.20
C SER A 75 -12.32 19.40 4.12
N VAL A 76 -11.74 20.46 3.59
CA VAL A 76 -11.25 21.60 4.38
C VAL A 76 -12.42 22.46 4.83
N VAL A 77 -12.57 22.66 6.15
CA VAL A 77 -13.66 23.45 6.72
C VAL A 77 -13.18 24.84 7.12
N LYS A 78 -13.86 25.88 6.62
CA LYS A 78 -13.66 27.29 6.97
C LYS A 78 -15.01 27.92 7.29
N ASN A 79 -15.11 28.66 8.40
CA ASN A 79 -16.35 29.34 8.83
C ASN A 79 -17.57 28.40 8.88
N LYS A 80 -17.38 27.16 9.38
CA LYS A 80 -18.41 26.11 9.48
C LYS A 80 -19.02 25.71 8.13
N ARG A 81 -18.26 25.82 7.04
CA ARG A 81 -18.61 25.40 5.68
C ARG A 81 -17.41 24.77 5.01
N CYS A 82 -17.61 23.90 4.03
CA CYS A 82 -16.53 23.31 3.28
C CYS A 82 -16.00 24.26 2.20
N VAL A 83 -14.69 24.36 2.08
CA VAL A 83 -14.04 25.18 1.06
C VAL A 83 -14.33 24.59 -0.32
N ALA A 84 -14.57 25.45 -1.31
CA ALA A 84 -14.68 25.07 -2.71
C ALA A 84 -13.36 25.41 -3.43
N ARG A 85 -12.80 24.45 -4.17
CA ARG A 85 -11.59 24.65 -4.96
C ARG A 85 -11.92 24.63 -6.46
N ARG A 86 -11.51 25.65 -7.18
CA ARG A 86 -11.66 25.73 -8.64
C ARG A 86 -10.74 24.70 -9.31
N LEU A 87 -11.29 23.87 -10.22
CA LEU A 87 -10.56 22.85 -10.97
C LEU A 87 -10.48 23.14 -12.48
N GLY A 88 -11.29 24.04 -13.01
CA GLY A 88 -11.27 24.39 -14.44
C GLY A 88 -12.58 25.04 -14.87
N SER A 89 -12.69 25.38 -16.15
CA SER A 89 -13.95 25.84 -16.74
C SER A 89 -14.96 24.68 -16.86
N ALA A 90 -16.24 25.01 -16.99
CA ALA A 90 -17.31 24.01 -17.19
C ALA A 90 -17.12 23.18 -18.47
N ALA A 91 -16.52 23.77 -19.51
CA ALA A 91 -16.22 23.09 -20.77
C ALA A 91 -15.03 22.13 -20.65
N GLU A 92 -13.94 22.56 -19.99
CA GLU A 92 -12.76 21.71 -19.74
C GLU A 92 -13.09 20.51 -18.87
N THR A 93 -13.99 20.69 -17.91
CA THR A 93 -14.40 19.65 -16.97
C THR A 93 -15.65 18.87 -17.42
N GLU A 94 -16.13 19.04 -18.65
CA GLU A 94 -17.39 18.42 -19.09
C GLU A 94 -17.35 16.89 -19.03
N LYS A 95 -16.22 16.29 -19.41
CA LYS A 95 -16.06 14.84 -19.47
C LYS A 95 -15.21 14.26 -18.34
N SER A 96 -14.15 14.97 -17.95
CA SER A 96 -13.18 14.46 -16.98
C SER A 96 -12.49 15.57 -16.21
N LEU A 97 -11.88 15.22 -15.08
CA LEU A 97 -11.08 16.08 -14.23
C LEU A 97 -9.67 15.52 -14.05
N THR A 98 -8.69 16.42 -13.93
CA THR A 98 -7.32 16.13 -13.50
C THR A 98 -6.90 17.16 -12.44
N GLY A 99 -5.73 16.98 -11.81
CA GLY A 99 -5.22 17.91 -10.81
C GLY A 99 -6.05 17.98 -9.52
N VAL A 100 -6.76 16.91 -9.18
CA VAL A 100 -7.57 16.79 -7.96
C VAL A 100 -6.66 16.56 -6.77
N ALA A 101 -6.90 17.23 -5.64
CA ALA A 101 -6.18 16.97 -4.39
C ALA A 101 -6.96 16.02 -3.48
N ASP A 102 -6.28 15.42 -2.51
CA ASP A 102 -6.89 14.47 -1.58
C ASP A 102 -8.08 15.05 -0.80
N ALA A 103 -8.01 16.35 -0.52
CA ALA A 103 -9.09 17.04 0.19
C ALA A 103 -10.42 17.09 -0.58
N GLU A 104 -10.41 16.91 -1.90
CA GLU A 104 -11.60 16.88 -2.76
C GLU A 104 -12.15 15.47 -2.99
N LEU A 105 -11.52 14.44 -2.40
CA LEU A 105 -11.94 13.06 -2.55
C LEU A 105 -13.04 12.68 -1.55
N TRP A 106 -14.06 12.01 -2.06
CA TRP A 106 -15.20 11.55 -1.29
C TRP A 106 -15.57 10.11 -1.63
N LYS A 107 -16.07 9.37 -0.65
CA LYS A 107 -16.80 8.12 -0.86
C LYS A 107 -18.29 8.37 -0.64
N ILE A 108 -19.11 7.85 -1.55
CA ILE A 108 -20.57 7.90 -1.44
C ILE A 108 -21.04 6.54 -0.92
N VAL A 109 -21.23 6.41 0.39
CA VAL A 109 -21.57 5.13 1.03
C VAL A 109 -23.08 4.99 1.11
N ARG A 110 -23.65 4.11 0.28
CA ARG A 110 -25.09 3.84 0.26
C ARG A 110 -25.52 3.08 1.52
N GLN A 111 -26.68 3.44 2.04
CA GLN A 111 -27.31 2.80 3.20
C GLN A 111 -28.44 1.88 2.74
N SER A 112 -28.83 0.92 3.59
CA SER A 112 -29.92 -0.03 3.30
C SER A 112 -31.29 0.62 3.14
N ASP A 113 -31.47 1.84 3.65
CA ASP A 113 -32.72 2.63 3.53
C ASP A 113 -32.78 3.49 2.27
N GLY A 114 -31.85 3.32 1.33
CA GLY A 114 -31.77 4.08 0.07
C GLY A 114 -31.09 5.45 0.20
N THR A 115 -30.74 5.87 1.41
CA THR A 115 -29.97 7.11 1.63
C THR A 115 -28.47 6.87 1.42
N CYS A 116 -27.65 7.91 1.52
CA CYS A 116 -26.21 7.78 1.55
C CYS A 116 -25.58 8.68 2.62
N VAL A 117 -24.32 8.37 2.97
CA VAL A 117 -23.44 9.24 3.73
C VAL A 117 -22.21 9.56 2.89
N LEU A 118 -21.65 10.76 3.07
CA LEU A 118 -20.44 11.18 2.37
C LEU A 118 -19.26 11.08 3.32
N GLN A 119 -18.30 10.24 2.98
CA GLN A 119 -17.07 10.02 3.73
C GLN A 119 -15.90 10.67 2.99
N SER A 120 -15.03 11.38 3.69
CA SER A 120 -13.80 11.94 3.14
C SER A 120 -12.87 10.83 2.63
N GLY A 121 -12.29 11.00 1.46
CA GLY A 121 -11.37 10.02 0.85
C GLY A 121 -10.04 9.89 1.59
N SER A 122 -9.59 10.93 2.26
CA SER A 122 -8.31 10.99 2.99
C SER A 122 -8.39 10.58 4.46
N GLY A 123 -9.58 10.29 5.00
CA GLY A 123 -9.73 9.95 6.40
C GLY A 123 -11.11 9.35 6.74
N ASN A 124 -11.24 8.82 7.94
CA ASN A 124 -12.49 8.27 8.45
C ASN A 124 -13.44 9.38 8.97
N GLN A 125 -13.59 10.46 8.20
CA GLN A 125 -14.47 11.57 8.56
C GLN A 125 -15.66 11.63 7.61
N TYR A 126 -16.82 12.00 8.16
CA TYR A 126 -18.08 12.07 7.44
C TYR A 126 -18.57 13.50 7.37
N LEU A 127 -19.09 13.88 6.20
CA LEU A 127 -19.73 15.18 6.01
C LEU A 127 -21.04 15.23 6.80
N TYR A 128 -21.18 16.23 7.66
CA TYR A 128 -22.39 16.34 8.48
C TYR A 128 -22.85 17.81 8.65
N VAL A 129 -24.11 17.95 9.02
CA VAL A 129 -24.78 19.20 9.33
C VAL A 129 -25.08 19.24 10.82
N ASN A 130 -24.43 20.11 11.57
CA ASN A 130 -24.63 20.23 13.02
C ASN A 130 -26.06 20.64 13.40
N LYS A 131 -26.64 21.58 12.63
CA LYS A 131 -28.04 22.04 12.80
C LYS A 131 -28.73 22.00 11.45
N PRO A 132 -29.73 21.10 11.25
CA PRO A 132 -30.35 20.86 9.94
C PRO A 132 -30.86 22.12 9.23
N LYS A 133 -31.43 23.07 9.98
CA LYS A 133 -31.95 24.35 9.44
C LYS A 133 -30.91 25.44 9.19
N GLN A 134 -29.61 25.15 9.41
CA GLN A 134 -28.52 26.09 9.18
C GLN A 134 -27.69 25.71 7.95
N THR A 135 -26.91 26.66 7.46
CA THR A 135 -26.01 26.47 6.30
C THR A 135 -24.73 25.73 6.62
N ASN A 136 -24.54 25.29 7.86
CA ASN A 136 -23.31 24.64 8.32
C ASN A 136 -23.08 23.30 7.62
N LEU A 137 -21.82 23.06 7.27
CA LEU A 137 -21.33 21.82 6.73
C LEU A 137 -19.93 21.58 7.33
N ALA A 138 -19.73 20.47 8.02
CA ALA A 138 -18.53 20.17 8.77
C ALA A 138 -18.19 18.67 8.68
N LEU A 139 -17.12 18.24 9.34
CA LEU A 139 -16.68 16.86 9.38
C LEU A 139 -16.84 16.26 10.77
N SER A 140 -17.22 14.99 10.85
CA SER A 140 -17.39 14.20 12.06
C SER A 140 -16.75 12.84 11.92
N ALA A 141 -16.22 12.27 13.01
CA ALA A 141 -15.69 10.90 13.03
C ALA A 141 -16.78 9.81 12.86
N THR A 142 -18.05 10.17 13.04
CA THR A 142 -19.18 9.24 12.84
C THR A 142 -20.20 9.82 11.87
N PRO A 143 -20.93 9.00 11.09
CA PRO A 143 -21.95 9.47 10.16
C PRO A 143 -23.17 10.00 10.93
N GLN A 144 -23.37 11.33 10.94
CA GLN A 144 -24.47 12.00 11.65
C GLN A 144 -25.57 12.52 10.71
N THR A 145 -25.23 12.74 9.44
CA THR A 145 -26.21 13.25 8.46
C THR A 145 -26.35 12.26 7.32
N LYS A 146 -27.58 11.89 7.03
CA LYS A 146 -27.96 11.12 5.84
C LYS A 146 -28.42 12.06 4.74
N TRP A 147 -28.09 11.67 3.52
CA TRP A 147 -28.44 12.42 2.33
C TRP A 147 -29.32 11.55 1.40
N GLU A 148 -30.38 12.12 0.91
CA GLU A 148 -31.14 11.58 -0.21
C GLU A 148 -30.47 12.05 -1.50
N MET A 149 -29.93 11.11 -2.27
CA MET A 149 -29.30 11.41 -3.54
C MET A 149 -30.28 11.16 -4.68
N SER A 150 -30.40 12.14 -5.56
CA SER A 150 -31.22 12.06 -6.78
C SER A 150 -30.48 12.70 -7.93
N GLY A 151 -30.79 12.31 -9.17
CA GLY A 151 -30.19 12.92 -10.36
C GLY A 151 -30.18 12.00 -11.57
N SER A 152 -29.94 12.60 -12.73
CA SER A 152 -29.79 11.95 -14.03
C SER A 152 -29.04 12.87 -14.99
N ALA A 153 -28.60 12.34 -16.10
CA ALA A 153 -27.88 13.09 -17.14
C ALA A 153 -26.67 13.90 -16.61
N GLY A 154 -25.96 13.34 -15.63
CA GLY A 154 -24.76 13.93 -15.05
C GLY A 154 -24.97 15.09 -14.09
N VAL A 155 -26.21 15.32 -13.65
CA VAL A 155 -26.56 16.34 -12.64
C VAL A 155 -27.21 15.65 -11.45
N PHE A 156 -26.67 15.92 -10.26
CA PHE A 156 -27.07 15.26 -9.02
C PHE A 156 -27.40 16.27 -7.93
N ARG A 157 -28.24 15.86 -6.97
CA ARG A 157 -28.54 16.61 -5.75
C ARG A 157 -28.42 15.70 -4.53
N PHE A 158 -27.85 16.24 -3.45
CA PHE A 158 -27.81 15.60 -2.14
C PHE A 158 -28.68 16.41 -1.18
N ARG A 159 -29.90 15.94 -0.96
CA ARG A 159 -30.89 16.54 -0.08
C ARG A 159 -30.68 16.07 1.35
N ASN A 160 -30.73 16.97 2.31
CA ASN A 160 -30.61 16.64 3.72
C ASN A 160 -31.88 15.90 4.21
N CYS A 161 -31.77 14.65 4.62
CA CYS A 161 -32.92 13.86 5.08
C CYS A 161 -33.61 14.44 6.33
N SER A 162 -32.88 15.16 7.20
CA SER A 162 -33.44 15.81 8.39
C SER A 162 -34.08 17.18 8.12
N GLU A 163 -33.81 17.79 6.97
CA GLU A 163 -34.37 19.06 6.52
C GLU A 163 -34.46 19.07 4.98
N PRO A 164 -35.49 18.45 4.40
CA PRO A 164 -35.60 18.23 2.96
C PRO A 164 -35.70 19.50 2.09
N SER A 165 -35.96 20.65 2.70
CA SER A 165 -35.87 21.95 2.02
C SER A 165 -34.45 22.39 1.70
N ARG A 166 -33.42 21.65 2.16
CA ARG A 166 -32.02 22.00 2.03
C ARG A 166 -31.20 20.90 1.37
N SER A 167 -30.21 21.33 0.60
CA SER A 167 -29.27 20.44 -0.11
C SER A 167 -27.85 20.94 0.02
N ILE A 168 -26.89 20.07 -0.28
CA ILE A 168 -25.52 20.51 -0.51
C ILE A 168 -25.52 21.45 -1.72
N GLY A 169 -24.90 22.60 -1.60
CA GLY A 169 -24.80 23.55 -2.68
C GLY A 169 -23.61 24.49 -2.56
N LEU A 170 -23.26 25.12 -3.66
CA LEU A 170 -22.20 26.12 -3.79
C LEU A 170 -22.76 27.50 -3.61
N TRP A 171 -22.10 28.31 -2.80
CA TRP A 171 -22.38 29.71 -2.59
C TRP A 171 -21.09 30.53 -2.73
N SER A 172 -21.14 31.65 -3.42
CA SER A 172 -20.03 32.57 -3.64
C SER A 172 -20.31 33.94 -3.07
N ASP A 173 -19.29 34.56 -2.53
CA ASP A 173 -19.25 36.00 -2.25
C ASP A 173 -17.96 36.61 -2.84
N THR A 174 -17.71 37.89 -2.58
CA THR A 174 -16.56 38.62 -3.14
C THR A 174 -15.20 38.04 -2.71
N GLU A 175 -15.16 37.21 -1.66
CA GLU A 175 -13.89 36.76 -1.06
C GLU A 175 -13.82 35.24 -0.89
N SER A 176 -14.93 34.49 -1.03
CA SER A 176 -14.92 33.04 -0.76
C SER A 176 -15.94 32.23 -1.56
N PHE A 177 -15.54 31.03 -1.89
CA PHE A 177 -16.37 30.00 -2.49
C PHE A 177 -16.53 28.86 -1.49
N LEU A 178 -17.77 28.57 -1.09
CA LEU A 178 -18.05 27.65 0.01
C LEU A 178 -19.22 26.72 -0.30
N PHE A 179 -19.05 25.44 0.04
CA PHE A 179 -20.16 24.48 0.08
C PHE A 179 -20.82 24.49 1.45
N GLY A 180 -22.14 24.43 1.46
CA GLY A 180 -22.95 24.39 2.65
C GLY A 180 -24.26 23.63 2.46
N ASN A 181 -25.08 23.56 3.54
CA ASN A 181 -26.42 23.01 3.53
C ASN A 181 -27.44 24.14 3.29
N TYR A 182 -27.79 24.39 2.03
CA TYR A 182 -28.55 25.58 1.63
C TYR A 182 -29.99 25.25 1.22
N ALA A 183 -30.92 26.13 1.58
CA ALA A 183 -32.26 26.16 0.99
C ALA A 183 -32.24 26.88 -0.37
N ASN A 184 -31.37 27.88 -0.51
CA ASN A 184 -31.13 28.63 -1.74
C ASN A 184 -29.65 29.05 -1.80
N CYS A 185 -29.01 28.91 -2.95
CA CYS A 185 -27.60 29.28 -3.21
C CYS A 185 -27.37 29.41 -4.72
N ASP A 186 -26.11 29.67 -5.12
CA ASP A 186 -25.76 29.89 -6.54
C ASP A 186 -25.92 28.62 -7.38
N SER A 187 -25.62 27.44 -6.81
CA SER A 187 -25.85 26.15 -7.47
C SER A 187 -26.08 25.02 -6.46
N GLN A 188 -27.13 24.23 -6.66
CA GLN A 188 -27.39 22.95 -6.00
C GLN A 188 -27.28 21.77 -6.96
N ASP A 189 -27.05 22.05 -8.24
CA ASP A 189 -26.84 21.06 -9.28
C ASP A 189 -25.38 20.64 -9.28
N LEU A 190 -25.14 19.44 -8.77
CA LEU A 190 -23.79 18.94 -8.57
C LEU A 190 -23.41 18.00 -9.72
N ARG A 191 -22.14 18.04 -10.11
CA ARG A 191 -21.51 17.06 -10.96
C ARG A 191 -20.73 16.10 -10.07
N ILE A 192 -20.72 14.84 -10.42
CA ILE A 192 -19.96 13.78 -9.75
C ILE A 192 -18.99 13.21 -10.78
N TYR A 193 -17.74 13.06 -10.40
CA TYR A 193 -16.72 12.43 -11.22
C TYR A 193 -16.17 11.25 -10.45
N LYS A 194 -16.24 10.07 -11.05
CA LYS A 194 -15.69 8.83 -10.52
C LYS A 194 -14.23 8.73 -10.88
N ARG A 195 -13.40 8.35 -9.93
CA ARG A 195 -12.02 8.01 -10.19
C ARG A 195 -11.98 6.90 -11.24
N ASP A 196 -11.37 7.18 -12.36
CA ASP A 196 -11.12 6.20 -13.41
C ASP A 196 -9.65 5.86 -13.43
N ALA A 197 -9.36 4.59 -13.58
CA ALA A 197 -8.00 4.16 -13.81
C ALA A 197 -7.66 4.52 -15.27
N LEU A 198 -6.50 5.13 -15.49
CA LEU A 198 -6.00 5.38 -16.83
C LEU A 198 -5.90 4.05 -17.56
N ARG A 199 -6.87 3.79 -18.44
CA ARG A 199 -6.83 2.64 -19.33
C ARG A 199 -6.04 3.05 -20.58
N ASN A 200 -5.01 2.30 -20.90
CA ASN A 200 -4.47 2.37 -22.25
C ASN A 200 -5.48 1.70 -23.21
N ALA A 201 -5.66 2.28 -24.38
CA ALA A 201 -6.42 1.61 -25.42
C ALA A 201 -5.79 0.23 -25.71
N PRO A 202 -6.59 -0.80 -26.02
CA PRO A 202 -6.06 -2.10 -26.38
C PRO A 202 -5.07 -1.97 -27.53
N GLN A 203 -3.91 -2.60 -27.40
CA GLN A 203 -2.95 -2.67 -28.49
C GLN A 203 -3.52 -3.60 -29.57
N THR A 204 -3.86 -3.04 -30.72
CA THR A 204 -4.35 -3.78 -31.86
C THR A 204 -3.23 -4.10 -32.84
N VAL A 205 -3.31 -5.28 -33.45
CA VAL A 205 -2.41 -5.71 -34.48
C VAL A 205 -3.00 -5.32 -35.84
N GLU A 206 -2.40 -4.34 -36.52
CA GLU A 206 -2.84 -3.91 -37.88
C GLU A 206 -2.55 -4.97 -38.94
N TRP A 207 -1.46 -5.71 -38.77
CA TRP A 207 -1.10 -6.84 -39.61
C TRP A 207 -0.22 -7.82 -38.83
N PRO A 208 -0.69 -9.06 -38.57
CA PRO A 208 0.09 -9.99 -37.76
C PRO A 208 1.34 -10.47 -38.50
N GLU A 209 2.47 -10.39 -37.81
CA GLU A 209 3.69 -11.07 -38.28
C GLU A 209 3.54 -12.58 -38.09
N ASP A 210 4.36 -13.36 -38.85
CA ASP A 210 4.39 -14.80 -38.66
C ASP A 210 4.88 -15.16 -37.28
N GLY A 211 4.15 -15.96 -36.54
CA GLY A 211 4.42 -16.30 -35.13
C GLY A 211 3.89 -15.28 -34.11
N ALA A 212 3.24 -14.19 -34.51
CA ALA A 212 2.67 -13.22 -33.58
C ALA A 212 1.59 -13.87 -32.71
N ARG A 213 1.69 -13.64 -31.38
CA ARG A 213 0.66 -14.06 -30.41
C ARG A 213 -0.40 -12.99 -30.27
N VAL A 214 -1.64 -13.40 -30.41
CA VAL A 214 -2.80 -12.49 -30.42
C VAL A 214 -3.98 -13.08 -29.66
N VAL A 215 -4.90 -12.22 -29.25
CA VAL A 215 -6.21 -12.57 -28.72
C VAL A 215 -7.28 -11.85 -29.53
N LEU A 216 -8.37 -12.55 -29.87
CA LEU A 216 -9.54 -11.88 -30.48
C LEU A 216 -10.29 -11.10 -29.41
N GLY A 217 -10.59 -9.84 -29.70
CA GLY A 217 -11.36 -9.03 -28.73
C GLY A 217 -11.46 -7.57 -29.11
N ASN A 218 -11.99 -6.81 -28.17
CA ASN A 218 -12.04 -5.35 -28.17
C ASN A 218 -11.97 -4.83 -26.73
N GLU A 219 -12.30 -3.56 -26.49
CA GLU A 219 -12.30 -2.95 -25.15
C GLU A 219 -13.31 -3.58 -24.16
N GLN A 220 -14.32 -4.29 -24.66
CA GLN A 220 -15.40 -4.84 -23.86
C GLN A 220 -15.24 -6.33 -23.57
N ALA A 221 -14.75 -7.10 -24.53
CA ALA A 221 -14.62 -8.54 -24.40
C ALA A 221 -13.41 -9.11 -25.12
N VAL A 222 -12.86 -10.21 -24.58
CA VAL A 222 -11.82 -11.03 -25.19
C VAL A 222 -12.32 -12.46 -25.39
N LEU A 223 -11.78 -13.15 -26.42
CA LEU A 223 -12.15 -14.53 -26.71
C LEU A 223 -11.55 -15.47 -25.65
N GLY A 224 -12.43 -16.18 -24.98
CA GLY A 224 -12.07 -17.27 -24.09
C GLY A 224 -12.15 -18.63 -24.77
N LYS A 225 -11.71 -19.67 -24.05
CA LYS A 225 -11.79 -21.06 -24.51
C LYS A 225 -13.22 -21.47 -24.80
N ASN A 226 -13.37 -22.39 -25.77
CA ASN A 226 -14.67 -22.87 -26.24
C ASN A 226 -15.59 -21.73 -26.75
N ALA A 227 -15.03 -20.77 -27.46
CA ALA A 227 -15.72 -19.60 -28.01
C ALA A 227 -16.49 -18.77 -26.97
N THR A 228 -16.07 -18.82 -25.70
CA THR A 228 -16.69 -18.01 -24.64
C THR A 228 -16.29 -16.55 -24.78
N SER A 229 -17.12 -15.65 -24.30
CA SER A 229 -16.79 -14.21 -24.19
C SER A 229 -16.43 -13.90 -22.75
N LEU A 230 -15.26 -13.33 -22.54
CA LEU A 230 -14.74 -12.92 -21.25
C LEU A 230 -14.68 -11.39 -21.19
N ALA A 231 -15.07 -10.82 -20.06
CA ALA A 231 -15.03 -9.36 -19.88
C ALA A 231 -13.59 -8.85 -19.97
N ALA A 232 -13.30 -7.96 -20.92
CA ALA A 232 -11.96 -7.47 -21.19
C ALA A 232 -11.29 -6.79 -19.99
N GLU A 233 -12.07 -6.21 -19.08
CA GLU A 233 -11.59 -5.52 -17.89
C GLU A 233 -10.76 -6.40 -16.93
N HIS A 234 -10.93 -7.73 -17.01
CA HIS A 234 -10.18 -8.68 -16.18
C HIS A 234 -8.84 -9.08 -16.82
N TYR A 235 -8.70 -8.92 -18.13
CA TYR A 235 -7.57 -9.41 -18.93
C TYR A 235 -6.77 -8.30 -19.62
N LEU A 236 -7.39 -7.14 -19.85
CA LEU A 236 -6.70 -5.99 -20.46
C LEU A 236 -5.76 -5.36 -19.43
N LEU A 237 -4.47 -5.34 -19.76
CA LEU A 237 -3.42 -4.82 -18.91
C LEU A 237 -3.21 -3.31 -19.12
N GLN A 238 -2.48 -2.69 -18.22
CA GLN A 238 -2.21 -1.25 -18.24
C GLN A 238 -1.48 -0.78 -19.51
N ASP A 239 -0.65 -1.63 -20.11
CA ASP A 239 0.07 -1.35 -21.36
C ASP A 239 -0.79 -1.57 -22.61
N GLY A 240 -2.03 -2.00 -22.44
CA GLY A 240 -2.97 -2.30 -23.52
C GLY A 240 -2.82 -3.70 -24.11
N THR A 241 -1.96 -4.55 -23.56
CA THR A 241 -1.88 -5.97 -23.94
C THR A 241 -2.91 -6.80 -23.17
N VAL A 242 -3.14 -8.04 -23.61
CA VAL A 242 -4.11 -8.97 -22.99
C VAL A 242 -3.35 -10.05 -22.24
N ALA A 243 -3.62 -10.18 -20.93
CA ALA A 243 -3.05 -11.25 -20.11
C ALA A 243 -3.61 -12.62 -20.52
N GLU A 244 -2.72 -13.60 -20.57
CA GLU A 244 -3.10 -14.99 -20.75
C GLU A 244 -3.23 -15.68 -19.40
N ASP A 245 -4.41 -16.20 -19.12
CA ASP A 245 -4.61 -17.18 -18.08
C ASP A 245 -5.22 -18.46 -18.69
N GLY A 246 -5.54 -19.43 -17.88
CA GLY A 246 -6.13 -20.67 -18.37
C GLY A 246 -7.47 -20.51 -19.11
N ASN A 247 -8.11 -19.33 -19.12
CA ASN A 247 -9.45 -19.07 -19.67
C ASN A 247 -9.40 -18.35 -21.01
N VAL A 248 -8.37 -17.52 -21.27
CA VAL A 248 -8.20 -16.77 -22.52
C VAL A 248 -7.70 -17.69 -23.62
N GLU A 249 -8.27 -17.55 -24.84
CA GLU A 249 -7.80 -18.24 -26.03
C GLU A 249 -6.76 -17.38 -26.76
N ALA A 250 -5.50 -17.56 -26.39
CA ALA A 250 -4.38 -16.91 -27.05
C ALA A 250 -3.92 -17.75 -28.27
N LEU A 251 -3.82 -17.11 -29.40
CA LEU A 251 -3.59 -17.73 -30.69
C LEU A 251 -2.27 -17.23 -31.30
N THR A 252 -1.60 -18.11 -32.05
CA THR A 252 -0.42 -17.76 -32.84
C THR A 252 -0.83 -17.60 -34.30
N CYS A 253 -0.52 -16.47 -34.91
CA CYS A 253 -0.77 -16.23 -36.33
C CYS A 253 0.26 -16.94 -37.20
N VAL A 254 -0.20 -17.67 -38.22
CA VAL A 254 0.63 -18.31 -39.24
C VAL A 254 0.27 -17.70 -40.59
N ARG A 255 1.17 -16.92 -41.13
CA ARG A 255 0.93 -16.18 -42.38
C ARG A 255 0.79 -17.14 -43.58
N GLN A 256 -0.11 -16.75 -44.49
CA GLN A 256 -0.39 -17.44 -45.72
C GLN A 256 -0.26 -16.47 -46.91
N PRO A 257 -0.11 -16.95 -48.15
CA PRO A 257 -0.23 -16.11 -49.34
C PRO A 257 -1.55 -15.32 -49.37
N ASP A 258 -1.63 -14.32 -50.23
CA ASP A 258 -2.84 -13.52 -50.45
C ASP A 258 -3.34 -12.71 -49.24
N SER A 259 -2.43 -12.27 -48.39
CA SER A 259 -2.77 -11.47 -47.20
C SER A 259 -3.78 -12.19 -46.29
N CYS A 260 -3.60 -13.48 -46.12
CA CYS A 260 -4.36 -14.32 -45.22
C CYS A 260 -3.46 -14.92 -44.13
N PHE A 261 -4.07 -15.45 -43.07
CA PHE A 261 -3.38 -16.15 -42.01
C PHE A 261 -4.27 -17.22 -41.38
N PHE A 262 -3.66 -18.24 -40.80
CA PHE A 262 -4.29 -19.13 -39.82
C PHE A 262 -4.02 -18.62 -38.42
N MET A 263 -4.86 -19.03 -37.51
CA MET A 263 -4.64 -18.82 -36.07
C MET A 263 -4.63 -20.16 -35.36
N THR A 264 -3.53 -20.48 -34.67
CA THR A 264 -3.33 -21.76 -33.99
C THR A 264 -3.26 -21.54 -32.46
N SER A 265 -3.88 -22.44 -31.72
CA SER A 265 -3.73 -22.51 -30.28
C SER A 265 -2.36 -23.11 -29.86
N ALA A 266 -2.04 -23.06 -28.59
CA ALA A 266 -0.86 -23.72 -28.03
C ALA A 266 -0.87 -25.25 -28.21
N SER A 267 -2.03 -25.87 -28.40
CA SER A 267 -2.16 -27.30 -28.71
C SER A 267 -1.95 -27.65 -30.17
N GLY A 268 -1.77 -26.65 -31.05
CA GLY A 268 -1.64 -26.82 -32.48
C GLY A 268 -2.98 -26.92 -33.24
N ALA A 269 -4.12 -26.81 -32.55
CA ALA A 269 -5.43 -26.75 -33.19
C ALA A 269 -5.68 -25.35 -33.80
N TYR A 270 -6.45 -25.28 -34.88
CA TYR A 270 -6.72 -24.04 -35.62
C TYR A 270 -8.05 -23.42 -35.23
N LEU A 271 -8.11 -22.09 -35.18
CA LEU A 271 -9.37 -21.38 -35.01
C LEU A 271 -10.23 -21.56 -36.27
N GLY A 272 -11.38 -22.19 -36.11
CA GLY A 272 -12.37 -22.45 -37.14
C GLY A 272 -13.32 -21.30 -37.41
N ALA A 273 -14.14 -21.42 -38.44
CA ALA A 273 -15.13 -20.41 -38.82
C ALA A 273 -16.26 -20.20 -37.77
N ASP A 274 -16.44 -21.14 -36.86
CA ASP A 274 -17.38 -21.10 -35.75
C ASP A 274 -16.72 -20.55 -34.45
N LEU A 275 -15.47 -20.08 -34.57
CA LEU A 275 -14.65 -19.57 -33.47
C LEU A 275 -14.24 -20.62 -32.43
N ASN A 276 -14.44 -21.89 -32.71
CA ASN A 276 -13.93 -23.03 -31.97
C ASN A 276 -12.62 -23.56 -32.57
N LEU A 277 -11.88 -24.38 -31.80
CA LEU A 277 -10.65 -25.01 -32.25
C LEU A 277 -10.93 -26.29 -33.00
N HIS A 278 -10.29 -26.47 -34.18
CA HIS A 278 -10.45 -27.60 -35.07
C HIS A 278 -9.10 -28.14 -35.57
N GLU A 279 -9.09 -29.35 -36.10
CA GLU A 279 -7.91 -29.92 -36.76
C GLU A 279 -7.65 -29.29 -38.14
N THR A 280 -8.70 -28.72 -38.76
CA THR A 280 -8.59 -28.08 -40.08
C THR A 280 -8.59 -26.56 -39.96
N PRO A 281 -7.66 -25.87 -40.65
CA PRO A 281 -7.56 -24.41 -40.57
C PRO A 281 -8.70 -23.69 -41.28
N ALA A 282 -9.17 -22.60 -40.66
CA ALA A 282 -9.91 -21.57 -41.37
C ALA A 282 -8.94 -20.42 -41.77
N LEU A 283 -9.10 -19.89 -42.96
CA LEU A 283 -8.31 -18.77 -43.48
C LEU A 283 -8.96 -17.44 -43.06
N TRP A 284 -8.19 -16.61 -42.38
CA TRP A 284 -8.61 -15.31 -41.91
C TRP A 284 -7.89 -14.18 -42.63
N LYS A 285 -8.49 -13.00 -42.71
CA LYS A 285 -7.90 -11.76 -43.23
C LYS A 285 -8.37 -10.56 -42.43
N LEU A 286 -7.58 -9.50 -42.44
CA LEU A 286 -7.98 -8.22 -41.84
C LEU A 286 -8.73 -7.37 -42.86
N VAL A 287 -9.87 -6.81 -42.44
CA VAL A 287 -10.72 -5.94 -43.27
C VAL A 287 -11.20 -4.77 -42.41
N ASN A 288 -10.76 -3.56 -42.74
CA ASN A 288 -11.16 -2.33 -42.04
C ASN A 288 -10.97 -2.41 -40.52
N GLY A 289 -9.82 -2.91 -40.05
CA GLY A 289 -9.48 -3.06 -38.63
C GLY A 289 -10.16 -4.21 -37.88
N GLY A 290 -11.02 -4.99 -38.57
CA GLY A 290 -11.64 -6.19 -38.00
C GLY A 290 -11.19 -7.46 -38.73
N ILE A 291 -11.59 -8.61 -38.22
CA ILE A 291 -11.21 -9.95 -38.72
C ILE A 291 -12.33 -10.53 -39.53
N SER A 292 -12.01 -10.99 -40.73
CA SER A 292 -12.95 -11.56 -41.66
C SER A 292 -12.51 -12.97 -42.08
N LEU A 293 -13.48 -13.87 -42.29
CA LEU A 293 -13.21 -15.19 -42.86
C LEU A 293 -12.90 -15.07 -44.34
N SER A 294 -11.78 -15.61 -44.82
CA SER A 294 -11.40 -15.61 -46.21
C SER A 294 -12.34 -16.51 -47.02
N GLY A 295 -12.69 -16.08 -48.28
CA GLY A 295 -13.62 -16.83 -49.12
C GLY A 295 -15.10 -16.65 -48.79
N VAL A 296 -15.44 -15.98 -47.71
CA VAL A 296 -16.82 -15.64 -47.35
C VAL A 296 -17.02 -14.13 -47.46
N SER A 297 -17.75 -13.69 -48.49
CA SER A 297 -17.97 -12.27 -48.74
C SER A 297 -18.71 -11.58 -47.60
N ASN A 298 -18.17 -10.43 -47.16
CA ASN A 298 -18.81 -9.51 -46.22
C ASN A 298 -19.09 -10.06 -44.79
N LYS A 299 -18.40 -11.11 -44.33
CA LYS A 299 -18.52 -11.60 -42.96
C LYS A 299 -17.33 -11.12 -42.13
N ILE A 300 -17.61 -10.57 -40.94
CA ILE A 300 -16.64 -10.07 -39.97
C ILE A 300 -16.94 -10.66 -38.60
N VAL A 301 -15.93 -10.89 -37.79
CA VAL A 301 -16.10 -11.27 -36.38
C VAL A 301 -16.59 -10.04 -35.62
N ALA A 302 -17.70 -10.21 -34.91
CA ALA A 302 -18.31 -9.17 -34.07
C ALA A 302 -18.62 -9.73 -32.71
N ILE A 303 -18.80 -8.82 -31.75
CA ILE A 303 -19.34 -9.11 -30.43
C ILE A 303 -20.77 -8.61 -30.40
N ASP A 304 -21.72 -9.52 -30.19
CA ASP A 304 -23.13 -9.22 -30.16
C ASP A 304 -23.77 -9.79 -28.91
N ASN A 305 -24.39 -8.93 -28.10
CA ASN A 305 -24.94 -9.32 -26.80
C ASN A 305 -23.95 -10.10 -25.91
N GLY A 306 -22.69 -9.70 -25.95
CA GLY A 306 -21.62 -10.34 -25.17
C GLY A 306 -21.12 -11.68 -25.75
N ALA A 307 -21.47 -12.07 -26.97
CA ALA A 307 -21.01 -13.29 -27.62
C ALA A 307 -20.26 -12.99 -28.92
N PHE A 308 -19.18 -13.74 -29.18
CA PHE A 308 -18.47 -13.66 -30.44
C PHE A 308 -19.25 -14.37 -31.53
N CYS A 309 -19.43 -13.73 -32.68
CA CYS A 309 -20.15 -14.28 -33.82
C CYS A 309 -19.68 -13.70 -35.15
N LEU A 310 -20.00 -14.38 -36.26
CA LEU A 310 -19.78 -13.89 -37.62
C LEU A 310 -21.03 -13.14 -38.12
N LYS A 311 -20.93 -11.83 -38.28
CA LYS A 311 -22.01 -10.97 -38.83
C LYS A 311 -21.67 -10.44 -40.23
N ASN A 312 -22.67 -9.99 -40.96
CA ASN A 312 -22.43 -9.22 -42.16
C ASN A 312 -21.79 -7.88 -41.80
N GLN A 313 -20.78 -7.46 -42.55
CA GLN A 313 -20.07 -6.20 -42.30
C GLN A 313 -20.99 -4.97 -42.29
N LYS A 314 -22.08 -5.01 -43.07
CA LYS A 314 -23.10 -3.94 -43.10
C LYS A 314 -23.97 -3.88 -41.84
N GLU A 315 -24.03 -4.95 -41.06
CA GLU A 315 -24.81 -5.05 -39.83
C GLU A 315 -24.01 -4.58 -38.58
N VAL A 316 -22.69 -4.52 -38.71
CA VAL A 316 -21.80 -4.05 -37.65
C VAL A 316 -21.57 -2.55 -37.82
N LEU A 317 -22.49 -1.76 -37.29
CA LEU A 317 -22.54 -0.31 -37.52
C LEU A 317 -21.53 0.45 -36.63
N ARG A 318 -21.16 -0.11 -35.48
CA ARG A 318 -20.25 0.52 -34.52
C ARG A 318 -18.87 -0.14 -34.56
N GLN A 319 -17.83 0.68 -34.47
CA GLN A 319 -16.46 0.18 -34.38
C GLN A 319 -16.23 -0.67 -33.15
N GLU A 320 -16.90 -0.31 -32.03
CA GLU A 320 -16.85 -0.99 -30.75
C GLU A 320 -17.46 -2.42 -30.76
N ASP A 321 -18.30 -2.74 -31.76
CA ASP A 321 -18.87 -4.08 -31.90
C ASP A 321 -17.96 -5.02 -32.70
N LYS A 322 -16.87 -4.53 -33.30
CA LYS A 322 -15.93 -5.36 -34.07
C LYS A 322 -14.93 -6.04 -33.13
N ALA A 323 -14.62 -7.29 -33.42
CA ALA A 323 -13.46 -7.95 -32.85
C ALA A 323 -12.22 -7.67 -33.70
N CYS A 324 -11.14 -7.31 -33.01
CA CYS A 324 -9.82 -7.04 -33.57
C CYS A 324 -8.82 -8.11 -33.09
N LEU A 325 -7.64 -8.13 -33.69
CA LEU A 325 -6.50 -8.83 -33.11
C LEU A 325 -5.87 -7.92 -32.03
N LEU A 326 -5.87 -8.36 -30.81
CA LEU A 326 -5.21 -7.69 -29.70
C LEU A 326 -3.85 -8.37 -29.43
N VAL A 327 -2.86 -7.59 -29.02
CA VAL A 327 -1.55 -8.12 -28.66
C VAL A 327 -1.68 -8.92 -27.36
N ALA A 328 -1.31 -10.21 -27.38
CA ALA A 328 -1.19 -11.01 -26.18
C ALA A 328 0.06 -10.57 -25.38
N ALA A 329 -0.05 -10.46 -24.08
CA ALA A 329 1.07 -10.22 -23.19
C ALA A 329 2.03 -11.43 -23.18
N GLU A 330 3.27 -11.21 -22.77
CA GLU A 330 4.16 -12.32 -22.43
C GLU A 330 3.53 -13.15 -21.29
N VAL A 331 3.77 -14.46 -21.31
CA VAL A 331 3.25 -15.36 -20.29
C VAL A 331 3.78 -14.97 -18.91
N ALA A 332 2.89 -14.87 -17.95
CA ALA A 332 3.23 -14.57 -16.56
C ALA A 332 4.25 -15.58 -16.01
N SER A 333 5.27 -15.07 -15.34
CA SER A 333 6.27 -15.89 -14.65
C SER A 333 6.73 -15.22 -13.37
N GLU A 334 7.09 -16.04 -12.36
CA GLU A 334 7.65 -15.58 -11.10
C GLU A 334 9.04 -16.18 -10.84
N GLU A 335 9.89 -15.39 -10.20
CA GLU A 335 11.21 -15.81 -9.75
C GLU A 335 11.38 -15.43 -8.28
N ARG A 336 11.77 -16.40 -7.45
CA ARG A 336 11.99 -16.19 -6.01
C ARG A 336 13.48 -16.33 -5.69
N SER A 337 14.06 -15.29 -5.12
CA SER A 337 15.47 -15.29 -4.73
C SER A 337 15.67 -14.40 -3.50
N ASN A 338 16.29 -14.93 -2.46
CA ASN A 338 16.73 -14.17 -1.27
C ASN A 338 15.66 -13.24 -0.66
N GLY A 339 14.43 -13.71 -0.53
CA GLY A 339 13.32 -12.91 0.00
C GLY A 339 12.73 -11.90 -0.99
N CYS A 340 13.20 -11.88 -2.24
CA CYS A 340 12.62 -11.10 -3.32
C CYS A 340 11.77 -12.01 -4.24
N LEU A 341 10.55 -11.57 -4.54
CA LEU A 341 9.66 -12.13 -5.55
C LEU A 341 9.64 -11.19 -6.75
N THR A 342 10.17 -11.64 -7.90
CA THR A 342 10.15 -10.88 -9.15
C THR A 342 9.07 -11.43 -10.07
N LEU A 343 8.20 -10.53 -10.57
CA LEU A 343 7.14 -10.86 -11.53
C LEU A 343 7.51 -10.34 -12.93
N LYS A 344 7.25 -11.17 -13.95
CA LYS A 344 7.45 -10.83 -15.37
C LYS A 344 6.22 -11.25 -16.17
N GLY A 345 6.02 -10.63 -17.34
CA GLY A 345 4.90 -10.93 -18.23
C GLY A 345 3.57 -10.37 -17.73
N GLY A 346 2.46 -10.83 -18.30
CA GLY A 346 1.11 -10.33 -18.05
C GLY A 346 0.41 -11.05 -16.92
N TRP A 347 0.02 -10.34 -15.87
CA TRP A 347 -0.63 -10.88 -14.67
C TRP A 347 -2.07 -10.42 -14.56
N THR A 348 -3.02 -11.33 -14.42
CA THR A 348 -4.41 -11.00 -14.09
C THR A 348 -4.55 -10.63 -12.61
N ALA A 349 -5.65 -9.95 -12.26
CA ALA A 349 -5.95 -9.60 -10.86
C ALA A 349 -6.07 -10.85 -9.98
N ASP A 350 -6.69 -11.92 -10.50
CA ASP A 350 -6.86 -13.18 -9.78
C ASP A 350 -5.53 -13.89 -9.54
N ALA A 351 -4.64 -13.91 -10.55
CA ALA A 351 -3.29 -14.48 -10.41
C ALA A 351 -2.48 -13.72 -9.34
N LEU A 352 -2.55 -12.38 -9.34
CA LEU A 352 -1.90 -11.55 -8.33
C LEU A 352 -2.47 -11.77 -6.92
N ALA A 353 -3.79 -11.98 -6.79
CA ALA A 353 -4.44 -12.26 -5.52
C ALA A 353 -4.00 -13.61 -4.92
N CYS A 354 -3.62 -14.57 -5.75
CA CYS A 354 -3.13 -15.89 -5.33
C CYS A 354 -1.64 -15.93 -4.96
N LEU A 355 -0.91 -14.82 -5.03
CA LEU A 355 0.51 -14.81 -4.68
C LEU A 355 0.76 -15.20 -3.22
N GLY A 356 1.67 -16.15 -2.99
CA GLY A 356 2.12 -16.53 -1.66
C GLY A 356 3.13 -15.52 -1.10
N TRP A 357 2.87 -14.99 0.09
CA TRP A 357 3.69 -13.95 0.75
C TRP A 357 4.68 -14.49 1.78
N GLU A 358 4.75 -15.78 1.96
CA GLU A 358 5.68 -16.36 2.95
C GLU A 358 7.14 -16.13 2.54
N GLY A 359 7.91 -15.56 3.45
CA GLY A 359 9.34 -15.26 3.22
C GLY A 359 9.62 -14.14 2.20
N ILE A 360 8.61 -13.35 1.79
CA ILE A 360 8.79 -12.24 0.85
C ILE A 360 8.98 -10.92 1.59
N ASP A 361 10.16 -10.35 1.46
CA ASP A 361 10.53 -9.03 1.98
C ASP A 361 10.45 -7.95 0.88
N GLU A 362 10.59 -8.34 -0.40
CA GLU A 362 10.52 -7.45 -1.56
C GLU A 362 9.67 -8.09 -2.67
N LEU A 363 8.79 -7.32 -3.27
CA LEU A 363 8.07 -7.68 -4.49
C LEU A 363 8.52 -6.77 -5.63
N ASP A 364 9.17 -7.31 -6.64
CA ASP A 364 9.51 -6.57 -7.85
C ASP A 364 8.54 -6.91 -8.98
N MET A 365 7.66 -5.99 -9.28
CA MET A 365 6.74 -6.09 -10.41
C MET A 365 7.05 -5.09 -11.52
N SER A 366 8.21 -4.44 -11.46
CA SER A 366 8.60 -3.40 -12.43
C SER A 366 8.71 -3.89 -13.88
N SER A 367 8.89 -5.20 -14.09
CA SER A 367 8.93 -5.86 -15.40
C SER A 367 7.65 -6.62 -15.74
N ALA A 368 6.62 -6.54 -14.92
CA ALA A 368 5.34 -7.17 -15.17
C ALA A 368 4.35 -6.18 -15.80
N SER A 369 3.43 -6.67 -16.62
CA SER A 369 2.22 -5.95 -17.01
C SER A 369 1.08 -6.39 -16.12
N VAL A 370 0.32 -5.44 -15.56
CA VAL A 370 -0.69 -5.67 -14.54
C VAL A 370 -2.02 -5.02 -14.93
N PRO A 371 -3.16 -5.53 -14.42
CA PRO A 371 -4.47 -4.98 -14.76
C PRO A 371 -4.65 -3.57 -14.20
N VAL A 372 -5.45 -2.80 -14.91
CA VAL A 372 -5.94 -1.51 -14.45
C VAL A 372 -6.92 -1.75 -13.29
N GLY A 373 -6.83 -0.96 -12.22
CA GLY A 373 -7.74 -1.12 -11.06
C GLY A 373 -7.30 -2.20 -10.07
N LEU A 374 -5.98 -2.44 -9.95
CA LEU A 374 -5.42 -3.28 -8.90
C LEU A 374 -6.04 -2.96 -7.55
N LYS A 375 -6.64 -3.97 -6.93
CA LYS A 375 -7.04 -3.94 -5.52
C LYS A 375 -5.82 -4.19 -4.63
N SER A 376 -5.95 -3.98 -3.32
CA SER A 376 -4.90 -4.42 -2.39
C SER A 376 -4.68 -5.92 -2.56
N PHE A 377 -3.42 -6.37 -2.50
CA PHE A 377 -3.12 -7.80 -2.47
C PHE A 377 -3.78 -8.42 -1.24
N GLU A 378 -4.74 -9.31 -1.45
CA GLU A 378 -5.36 -10.08 -0.39
C GLU A 378 -4.32 -11.05 0.22
N GLY A 379 -4.39 -11.25 1.54
CA GLY A 379 -3.47 -12.15 2.26
C GLY A 379 -2.08 -11.58 2.55
N ARG A 380 -1.73 -10.36 2.10
CA ARG A 380 -0.50 -9.71 2.50
C ARG A 380 -0.52 -9.45 4.01
N PRO A 381 0.51 -9.87 4.78
CA PRO A 381 0.60 -9.54 6.19
C PRO A 381 0.69 -8.02 6.36
N SER A 382 -0.29 -7.42 7.04
CA SER A 382 -0.38 -5.97 7.27
C SER A 382 0.78 -5.39 8.10
N ALA A 383 1.55 -6.25 8.76
CA ALA A 383 2.63 -5.89 9.67
C ALA A 383 4.02 -6.32 9.14
N ARG A 384 4.29 -6.11 7.85
CA ARG A 384 5.63 -6.35 7.26
C ARG A 384 6.19 -5.10 6.61
N ASN A 385 7.52 -5.01 6.56
CA ASN A 385 8.24 -3.95 5.87
C ASN A 385 8.50 -4.30 4.39
N THR A 386 7.58 -5.02 3.74
CA THR A 386 7.74 -5.49 2.36
C THR A 386 7.71 -4.33 1.38
N ILE A 387 8.77 -4.15 0.62
CA ILE A 387 8.88 -3.13 -0.43
C ILE A 387 8.26 -3.67 -1.72
N ILE A 388 7.49 -2.83 -2.42
CA ILE A 388 6.92 -3.14 -3.73
C ILE A 388 7.55 -2.21 -4.76
N TYR A 389 8.34 -2.77 -5.67
CA TYR A 389 8.94 -2.05 -6.77
C TYR A 389 8.02 -2.05 -7.99
N VAL A 390 7.82 -0.87 -8.57
CA VAL A 390 6.94 -0.65 -9.72
C VAL A 390 7.62 0.24 -10.75
N ASN A 391 7.24 0.14 -12.01
CA ASN A 391 7.70 1.05 -13.05
C ASN A 391 6.89 2.36 -13.09
N ALA A 392 7.26 3.27 -14.00
CA ALA A 392 6.61 4.58 -14.14
C ALA A 392 5.12 4.47 -14.53
N GLU A 393 4.76 3.52 -15.38
CA GLU A 393 3.38 3.33 -15.81
C GLU A 393 2.52 2.71 -14.70
N GLN A 394 3.03 1.68 -14.05
CA GLN A 394 2.38 1.06 -12.90
C GLN A 394 2.17 2.07 -11.76
N SER A 395 3.12 2.99 -11.56
CA SER A 395 3.01 4.00 -10.50
C SER A 395 1.77 4.90 -10.63
N LYS A 396 1.18 5.01 -11.82
CA LYS A 396 -0.03 5.78 -12.11
C LYS A 396 -1.32 5.10 -11.63
N ILE A 397 -1.30 3.77 -11.47
CA ILE A 397 -2.48 2.94 -11.19
C ILE A 397 -2.47 2.28 -9.82
N ILE A 398 -1.41 2.52 -9.02
CA ILE A 398 -1.27 1.89 -7.71
C ILE A 398 -2.34 2.36 -6.75
N PRO A 399 -3.00 1.41 -6.03
CA PRO A 399 -3.95 1.78 -4.99
C PRO A 399 -3.29 2.59 -3.87
N PRO A 400 -3.93 3.66 -3.36
CA PRO A 400 -3.44 4.43 -2.21
C PRO A 400 -3.25 3.59 -0.93
N SER A 401 -3.90 2.42 -0.87
CA SER A 401 -3.81 1.49 0.26
C SER A 401 -2.51 0.68 0.32
N TRP A 402 -1.68 0.74 -0.71
CA TRP A 402 -0.40 0.04 -0.70
C TRP A 402 0.61 0.78 0.17
N PRO A 403 1.16 0.13 1.21
CA PRO A 403 1.88 0.87 2.25
C PRO A 403 3.34 1.21 1.91
N PHE A 404 3.99 0.46 1.00
CA PHE A 404 5.42 0.64 0.74
C PHE A 404 5.73 0.44 -0.74
N VAL A 405 5.57 1.49 -1.53
CA VAL A 405 5.77 1.46 -2.98
C VAL A 405 6.94 2.34 -3.38
N VAL A 406 7.86 1.74 -4.11
CA VAL A 406 9.05 2.40 -4.68
C VAL A 406 8.94 2.35 -6.19
N LYS A 407 8.91 3.52 -6.83
CA LYS A 407 8.99 3.64 -8.28
C LYS A 407 10.43 3.42 -8.74
N THR A 408 10.63 2.46 -9.61
CA THR A 408 11.93 2.22 -10.26
C THR A 408 12.12 3.13 -11.47
N SER A 409 13.35 3.56 -11.69
CA SER A 409 13.74 4.34 -12.86
C SER A 409 15.16 3.99 -13.27
N SER A 410 15.56 4.39 -14.48
CA SER A 410 16.97 4.28 -14.93
C SER A 410 17.94 5.19 -14.17
N GLY A 411 17.42 6.14 -13.42
CA GLY A 411 18.19 7.04 -12.56
C GLY A 411 18.03 6.68 -11.08
N GLU A 412 17.31 7.52 -10.34
CA GLU A 412 17.06 7.33 -8.92
C GLU A 412 15.66 6.73 -8.69
N ASN A 413 15.58 5.64 -7.92
CA ASN A 413 14.30 5.10 -7.48
C ASN A 413 13.68 6.03 -6.42
N GLU A 414 12.36 6.09 -6.34
CA GLU A 414 11.65 7.06 -5.51
C GLU A 414 10.53 6.40 -4.70
N LEU A 415 10.48 6.68 -3.39
CA LEU A 415 9.36 6.28 -2.53
C LEU A 415 8.12 7.11 -2.90
N LEU A 416 7.02 6.43 -3.21
CA LEU A 416 5.76 7.07 -3.59
C LEU A 416 4.78 7.20 -2.43
N THR A 417 4.85 6.31 -1.45
CA THR A 417 3.85 6.19 -0.38
C THR A 417 4.35 6.76 0.94
N ASN A 418 3.42 7.02 1.84
CA ASN A 418 3.75 7.30 3.21
C ASN A 418 3.80 5.98 3.99
N THR A 419 5.00 5.61 4.36
CA THR A 419 5.32 4.29 4.90
C THR A 419 5.75 4.40 6.35
N VAL A 420 5.24 3.50 7.19
CA VAL A 420 5.71 3.31 8.56
C VAL A 420 6.45 1.98 8.64
N LEU A 421 7.73 2.00 8.97
CA LEU A 421 8.48 0.79 9.28
C LEU A 421 8.00 0.21 10.61
N HIS A 422 7.56 -1.03 10.56
CA HIS A 422 7.10 -1.76 11.73
C HIS A 422 8.28 -2.28 12.53
N ASP A 423 8.34 -1.90 13.79
CA ASP A 423 9.29 -2.46 14.75
C ASP A 423 9.15 -4.00 14.81
N LYS A 424 10.24 -4.72 14.97
CA LYS A 424 10.29 -6.20 15.05
C LYS A 424 10.04 -6.95 13.73
N CYS A 425 9.81 -6.25 12.63
CA CYS A 425 9.74 -6.87 11.30
C CYS A 425 11.03 -6.61 10.55
N ALA A 426 11.55 -7.63 9.87
CA ALA A 426 12.73 -7.48 9.02
C ALA A 426 12.52 -6.37 7.98
N PHE A 427 13.59 -5.66 7.67
CA PHE A 427 13.65 -4.69 6.60
C PHE A 427 14.79 -5.07 5.65
N ARG A 428 14.44 -5.37 4.42
CA ARG A 428 15.38 -5.60 3.32
C ARG A 428 15.15 -4.58 2.23
N CYS A 429 16.22 -4.17 1.58
CA CYS A 429 16.20 -3.18 0.53
C CYS A 429 17.33 -3.50 -0.45
N SER A 430 17.00 -4.16 -1.57
CA SER A 430 17.98 -4.53 -2.59
C SER A 430 18.36 -3.38 -3.52
N ARG A 431 17.54 -2.31 -3.58
CA ARG A 431 17.74 -1.13 -4.43
C ARG A 431 17.63 0.15 -3.61
N SER A 432 18.60 1.05 -3.74
CA SER A 432 18.49 2.38 -3.12
C SER A 432 17.29 3.15 -3.64
N PHE A 433 16.68 3.97 -2.79
CA PHE A 433 15.58 4.85 -3.19
C PHE A 433 15.59 6.17 -2.41
N ALA A 434 15.13 7.23 -3.05
CA ALA A 434 14.98 8.55 -2.44
C ALA A 434 13.64 8.68 -1.69
N VAL A 435 13.66 9.38 -0.56
CA VAL A 435 12.50 9.75 0.25
C VAL A 435 12.28 11.24 0.07
N ARG A 436 11.61 11.65 -1.02
CA ARG A 436 11.34 13.07 -1.33
C ARG A 436 9.85 13.37 -1.49
N LYS A 437 9.12 12.53 -2.21
CA LYS A 437 7.67 12.68 -2.42
C LYS A 437 6.85 11.91 -1.40
N GLY A 438 7.25 10.67 -1.13
CA GLY A 438 6.67 9.85 -0.06
C GLY A 438 7.23 10.26 1.30
N ARG A 439 6.65 9.68 2.35
CA ARG A 439 7.11 9.83 3.73
C ARG A 439 7.52 8.47 4.28
N LEU A 440 8.71 8.39 4.82
CA LEU A 440 9.18 7.21 5.55
C LEU A 440 9.29 7.54 7.03
N SER A 441 8.75 6.69 7.88
CA SER A 441 8.85 6.83 9.33
C SER A 441 9.08 5.48 9.99
N TYR A 442 9.64 5.52 11.17
CA TYR A 442 9.81 4.36 12.05
C TYR A 442 9.08 4.60 13.35
N HIS A 443 8.32 3.62 13.81
CA HIS A 443 7.53 3.73 15.01
C HIS A 443 7.75 2.55 15.95
N ARG A 444 8.03 2.82 17.23
CA ARG A 444 8.07 1.84 18.32
C ARG A 444 7.66 2.43 19.65
N LYS A 445 7.41 1.57 20.62
CA LYS A 445 7.35 1.95 22.04
C LYS A 445 8.77 1.98 22.61
N ALA A 446 9.21 3.14 23.12
CA ALA A 446 10.47 3.33 23.81
C ALA A 446 10.25 3.42 25.31
N TYR A 447 11.20 2.93 26.11
CA TYR A 447 11.11 3.02 27.56
C TYR A 447 11.27 4.45 28.06
N CYS A 448 10.56 4.79 29.15
CA CYS A 448 10.62 6.10 29.82
C CYS A 448 11.46 6.10 31.08
N ASP A 449 12.23 5.06 31.35
CA ASP A 449 13.03 4.88 32.58
C ASP A 449 14.36 5.68 32.58
N GLY A 450 14.61 6.46 31.54
CA GLY A 450 15.84 7.26 31.36
C GLY A 450 17.07 6.44 30.95
N ASN A 451 16.93 5.13 30.79
CA ASN A 451 18.03 4.25 30.41
C ASN A 451 18.26 4.27 28.89
N TRP A 452 19.48 3.98 28.47
CA TRP A 452 19.83 3.90 27.06
C TRP A 452 19.34 2.59 26.45
N GLU A 453 18.78 2.70 25.25
CA GLU A 453 18.38 1.62 24.35
C GLU A 453 19.19 1.72 23.06
N THR A 454 19.22 0.65 22.25
CA THR A 454 19.89 0.70 20.96
C THR A 454 18.94 1.07 19.83
N LEU A 455 19.46 1.76 18.81
CA LEU A 455 18.74 2.17 17.61
C LEU A 455 19.63 2.01 16.37
N PHE A 456 19.04 1.52 15.29
CA PHE A 456 19.66 1.47 13.97
C PHE A 456 18.59 1.70 12.89
N LEU A 457 18.74 2.74 12.08
CA LEU A 457 17.79 3.05 11.00
C LEU A 457 18.49 3.11 9.65
N PRO A 458 17.84 2.64 8.57
CA PRO A 458 18.40 2.69 7.21
C PRO A 458 18.27 4.08 6.57
N PHE A 459 17.81 5.10 7.29
CA PHE A 459 17.61 6.46 6.81
C PHE A 459 18.07 7.49 7.84
N ALA A 460 18.38 8.70 7.36
CA ALA A 460 18.69 9.84 8.20
C ALA A 460 17.40 10.55 8.66
N ALA A 461 17.43 11.08 9.88
CA ALA A 461 16.27 11.78 10.46
C ALA A 461 16.69 12.85 11.46
N SER A 462 15.83 13.83 11.67
CA SER A 462 15.92 14.74 12.82
C SER A 462 15.63 13.97 14.12
N LEU A 463 16.25 14.44 15.21
CA LEU A 463 15.99 13.88 16.51
C LEU A 463 14.59 14.30 17.00
N PRO A 464 13.72 13.35 17.38
CA PRO A 464 12.42 13.69 17.93
C PRO A 464 12.54 14.43 19.26
N GLU A 465 11.61 15.35 19.53
CA GLU A 465 11.52 16.04 20.80
C GLU A 465 11.37 15.06 21.97
N GLY A 466 12.03 15.35 23.08
CA GLY A 466 12.02 14.48 24.26
C GLY A 466 12.90 13.25 24.16
N TYR A 467 13.84 13.21 23.20
CA TYR A 467 14.83 12.14 23.06
C TYR A 467 16.25 12.67 22.91
N GLN A 468 17.21 11.83 23.25
CA GLN A 468 18.65 12.04 23.05
C GLN A 468 19.23 10.82 22.37
N VAL A 469 20.18 11.03 21.45
CA VAL A 469 20.94 9.95 20.79
C VAL A 469 22.42 10.16 20.96
N ALA A 470 23.16 9.03 20.98
CA ALA A 470 24.61 9.04 21.09
C ALA A 470 25.24 7.97 20.19
N GLN A 471 26.42 8.26 19.67
CA GLN A 471 27.21 7.39 18.80
C GLN A 471 28.49 6.97 19.49
N LEU A 472 28.94 5.74 19.25
CA LEU A 472 30.23 5.26 19.75
C LEU A 472 31.38 6.01 19.05
N GLU A 473 32.21 6.68 19.84
CA GLU A 473 33.37 7.48 19.37
C GLU A 473 34.69 6.77 19.59
N SER A 474 34.84 6.01 20.69
CA SER A 474 36.07 5.25 20.94
C SER A 474 35.82 4.06 21.85
N VAL A 475 36.73 3.10 21.78
CA VAL A 475 36.79 1.91 22.66
C VAL A 475 38.17 1.91 23.35
N SER A 476 38.20 1.97 24.66
CA SER A 476 39.41 1.96 25.45
C SER A 476 39.30 0.98 26.61
N GLY A 477 40.09 -0.10 26.54
CA GLY A 477 39.98 -1.15 27.55
C GLY A 477 38.61 -1.81 27.57
N ASP A 478 37.86 -1.65 28.66
CA ASP A 478 36.47 -2.10 28.86
C ASP A 478 35.45 -0.94 28.85
N GLU A 479 35.90 0.26 28.50
CA GLU A 479 35.08 1.44 28.39
C GLU A 479 34.72 1.76 26.92
N LEU A 480 33.46 2.10 26.69
CA LEU A 480 32.89 2.55 25.41
C LEU A 480 32.54 4.02 25.57
N MET A 481 33.24 4.90 24.89
CA MET A 481 32.93 6.33 24.92
C MET A 481 31.93 6.71 23.85
N PHE A 482 30.81 7.26 24.26
CA PHE A 482 29.76 7.74 23.39
C PHE A 482 29.66 9.27 23.38
N GLY A 483 29.52 9.85 22.19
CA GLY A 483 29.25 11.27 21.99
C GLY A 483 27.82 11.54 21.58
N ASN A 484 27.23 12.58 22.19
CA ASN A 484 25.86 13.00 21.87
C ASN A 484 25.76 13.52 20.44
N GLN A 485 24.72 13.11 19.73
CA GLN A 485 24.45 13.51 18.36
C GLN A 485 23.19 14.39 18.29
N LYS A 486 23.14 15.32 17.34
CA LYS A 486 21.99 16.20 17.11
C LYS A 486 20.99 15.63 16.11
N LYS A 487 21.41 14.61 15.36
CA LYS A 487 20.61 13.95 14.30
C LYS A 487 20.83 12.45 14.33
N ILE A 488 19.90 11.73 13.75
CA ILE A 488 20.00 10.29 13.49
C ILE A 488 20.62 10.12 12.10
N GLY A 489 21.80 9.49 12.03
CA GLY A 489 22.47 9.19 10.76
C GLY A 489 21.87 7.94 10.08
N SER A 490 21.88 7.92 8.75
CA SER A 490 21.52 6.71 7.98
C SER A 490 22.55 5.62 8.21
N CYS A 491 22.11 4.41 8.55
CA CYS A 491 22.95 3.24 8.80
C CYS A 491 24.02 3.45 9.88
N VAL A 492 23.75 4.33 10.84
CA VAL A 492 24.62 4.60 11.99
C VAL A 492 24.06 3.89 13.22
N PRO A 493 24.81 2.95 13.83
CA PRO A 493 24.43 2.36 15.09
C PRO A 493 24.46 3.40 16.22
N LEU A 494 23.37 3.55 16.96
CA LEU A 494 23.19 4.57 17.99
C LEU A 494 22.67 3.98 19.29
N LEU A 495 22.87 4.72 20.37
CA LEU A 495 22.07 4.66 21.58
C LEU A 495 20.98 5.75 21.52
N ILE A 496 19.82 5.47 22.08
CA ILE A 496 18.70 6.42 22.22
C ILE A 496 18.11 6.31 23.62
N ARG A 497 17.68 7.43 24.22
CA ARG A 497 16.92 7.45 25.46
C ARG A 497 15.90 8.56 25.48
N SER A 498 14.87 8.41 26.31
CA SER A 498 13.97 9.52 26.66
C SER A 498 14.69 10.53 27.55
N THR A 499 14.43 11.82 27.33
CA THR A 499 14.90 12.93 28.19
C THR A 499 13.84 13.38 29.19
N ASP A 500 12.64 12.82 29.13
CA ASP A 500 11.58 13.10 30.10
C ASP A 500 11.98 12.58 31.48
N ALA A 501 11.31 13.08 32.51
CA ALA A 501 11.53 12.58 33.86
C ALA A 501 11.29 11.05 33.89
N PRO A 502 12.21 10.27 34.50
CA PRO A 502 12.09 8.82 34.51
C PRO A 502 10.75 8.37 35.09
N SER A 503 10.06 7.51 34.38
CA SER A 503 8.76 6.96 34.79
C SER A 503 8.65 5.49 34.37
N GLU A 504 7.78 4.76 35.06
CA GLU A 504 7.44 3.41 34.62
C GLU A 504 6.60 3.45 33.34
N GLY A 505 6.94 2.60 32.37
CA GLY A 505 6.17 2.44 31.13
C GLY A 505 6.94 2.79 29.88
N THR A 506 6.20 2.98 28.81
CA THR A 506 6.72 3.29 27.46
C THR A 506 5.96 4.45 26.87
N LYS A 507 6.62 5.23 26.01
CA LYS A 507 5.99 6.24 25.15
C LYS A 507 6.24 5.92 23.67
N ASP A 508 5.44 6.55 22.82
CA ASP A 508 5.62 6.41 21.39
C ASP A 508 6.88 7.16 20.92
N LEU A 509 7.78 6.43 20.28
CA LEU A 509 8.89 6.96 19.54
C LEU A 509 8.53 6.94 18.05
N ASN A 510 8.36 8.11 17.46
CA ASN A 510 8.10 8.28 16.04
C ASN A 510 9.25 9.07 15.40
N ILE A 511 9.99 8.44 14.50
CA ILE A 511 11.13 9.03 13.80
C ILE A 511 10.77 9.13 12.33
N VAL A 512 10.82 10.35 11.79
CA VAL A 512 10.48 10.63 10.38
C VAL A 512 11.75 10.88 9.59
N ALA A 513 11.91 10.21 8.47
CA ALA A 513 13.01 10.44 7.54
C ALA A 513 13.01 11.88 7.04
N GLU A 514 14.18 12.48 6.97
CA GLU A 514 14.41 13.72 6.21
C GLU A 514 14.47 13.40 4.71
N ASP A 515 14.57 14.46 3.86
CA ASP A 515 14.90 14.30 2.44
C ASP A 515 16.24 13.58 2.32
N CYS A 516 16.19 12.28 2.05
CA CYS A 516 17.36 11.41 2.09
C CYS A 516 17.25 10.25 1.09
N VAL A 517 18.33 9.51 0.93
CA VAL A 517 18.38 8.25 0.18
C VAL A 517 18.55 7.10 1.16
N VAL A 518 17.65 6.12 1.07
CA VAL A 518 17.81 4.82 1.73
C VAL A 518 18.75 3.99 0.86
N PRO A 519 19.91 3.54 1.38
CA PRO A 519 20.88 2.80 0.57
C PRO A 519 20.42 1.37 0.29
N ALA A 520 20.84 0.82 -0.84
CA ALA A 520 20.71 -0.62 -1.10
C ALA A 520 21.59 -1.41 -0.13
N ASN A 521 21.08 -2.55 0.36
CA ASN A 521 21.79 -3.43 1.29
C ASN A 521 22.50 -2.65 2.39
N PRO A 522 21.76 -1.93 3.26
CA PRO A 522 22.35 -1.03 4.24
C PRO A 522 23.46 -1.72 5.04
N PRO A 523 24.64 -1.09 5.17
CA PRO A 523 25.76 -1.71 5.86
C PRO A 523 25.45 -1.91 7.34
N SER A 524 25.83 -3.06 7.91
CA SER A 524 25.53 -3.43 9.29
C SER A 524 26.65 -3.18 10.30
N VAL A 525 27.83 -2.75 9.88
CA VAL A 525 29.01 -2.66 10.75
C VAL A 525 29.66 -1.28 10.70
N SER A 526 29.92 -0.69 11.88
CA SER A 526 30.74 0.51 12.02
C SER A 526 32.22 0.16 12.20
N SER A 527 33.10 1.13 11.97
CA SER A 527 34.58 0.98 12.13
C SER A 527 35.03 0.66 13.57
N LEU A 528 34.19 0.89 14.58
CA LEU A 528 34.45 0.66 16.02
C LEU A 528 33.85 -0.62 16.57
N GLY A 529 33.34 -1.50 15.70
CA GLY A 529 32.75 -2.77 16.10
C GLY A 529 31.28 -2.68 16.56
N MET A 530 30.68 -1.49 16.65
CA MET A 530 29.24 -1.38 16.86
C MET A 530 28.52 -1.59 15.53
N ALA A 531 27.52 -2.46 15.52
CA ALA A 531 26.79 -2.86 14.32
C ALA A 531 25.28 -2.72 14.53
N GLY A 532 24.56 -2.46 13.43
CA GLY A 532 23.11 -2.45 13.41
C GLY A 532 22.52 -3.70 12.78
N VAL A 533 21.26 -3.99 13.08
CA VAL A 533 20.50 -5.08 12.47
C VAL A 533 19.19 -4.58 11.90
N LEU A 534 18.88 -5.03 10.71
CA LEU A 534 17.59 -4.79 10.02
C LEU A 534 16.79 -6.08 9.85
N ASP A 535 17.37 -7.20 10.28
CA ASP A 535 16.72 -8.50 10.42
C ASP A 535 16.96 -9.02 11.84
N THR A 536 16.33 -10.13 12.20
CA THR A 536 16.57 -10.74 13.51
C THR A 536 17.96 -11.39 13.55
N LEU A 537 18.82 -10.94 14.45
CA LEU A 537 20.11 -11.54 14.71
C LEU A 537 19.98 -12.61 15.78
N LEU A 538 20.28 -13.86 15.45
CA LEU A 538 20.42 -14.96 16.40
C LEU A 538 21.89 -15.11 16.78
N VAL A 539 22.17 -15.26 18.06
CA VAL A 539 23.51 -15.55 18.57
C VAL A 539 23.68 -17.06 18.71
N ASP A 540 24.45 -17.67 17.84
CA ASP A 540 24.65 -19.12 17.83
C ASP A 540 25.66 -19.56 18.89
N SER A 541 26.68 -18.73 19.15
CA SER A 541 27.77 -19.06 20.06
C SER A 541 28.30 -17.81 20.79
N ARG A 542 28.72 -17.98 22.06
CA ARG A 542 29.48 -16.96 22.79
C ARG A 542 30.81 -16.59 22.12
N GLN A 543 31.37 -17.46 21.30
CA GLN A 543 32.61 -17.22 20.55
C GLN A 543 32.47 -16.15 19.46
N GLU A 544 31.23 -15.77 19.10
CA GLU A 544 30.99 -14.66 18.19
C GLU A 544 31.29 -13.29 18.81
N HIS A 545 31.48 -13.24 20.15
CA HIS A 545 31.74 -12.01 20.91
C HIS A 545 30.75 -10.88 20.62
N ILE A 546 29.45 -11.25 20.59
CA ILE A 546 28.34 -10.31 20.43
C ILE A 546 27.93 -9.81 21.81
N TYR A 547 27.84 -8.50 21.97
CA TYR A 547 27.43 -7.85 23.21
C TYR A 547 26.14 -7.07 22.99
N MET A 548 25.20 -7.24 23.91
CA MET A 548 23.92 -6.52 23.91
C MET A 548 23.85 -5.59 25.11
N ILE A 549 23.16 -4.46 24.95
CA ILE A 549 22.98 -3.51 26.05
C ILE A 549 22.13 -4.14 27.16
N ASP A 550 22.53 -3.91 28.42
CA ASP A 550 21.77 -4.41 29.56
C ASP A 550 20.56 -3.53 29.90
N ALA A 551 19.71 -3.99 30.80
CA ALA A 551 18.51 -3.27 31.22
C ALA A 551 18.79 -1.90 31.87
N SER A 552 20.00 -1.70 32.44
CA SER A 552 20.39 -0.40 33.00
C SER A 552 20.80 0.60 31.92
N GLY A 553 21.03 0.15 30.69
CA GLY A 553 21.58 0.97 29.61
C GLY A 553 23.05 1.41 29.83
N GLN A 554 23.72 0.83 30.84
CA GLN A 554 25.07 1.23 31.25
C GLN A 554 26.15 0.25 30.83
N HIS A 555 25.79 -0.95 30.38
CA HIS A 555 26.77 -1.97 30.00
C HIS A 555 26.32 -2.69 28.72
N PHE A 556 27.29 -2.98 27.86
CA PHE A 556 27.17 -4.01 26.86
C PHE A 556 27.69 -5.33 27.44
N VAL A 557 26.84 -6.32 27.54
CA VAL A 557 27.15 -7.63 28.14
C VAL A 557 27.23 -8.70 27.08
N LEU A 558 28.17 -9.66 27.25
CA LEU A 558 28.34 -10.77 26.32
C LEU A 558 27.03 -11.57 26.24
N ALA A 559 26.50 -11.72 25.05
CA ALA A 559 25.29 -12.47 24.78
C ALA A 559 25.52 -13.98 24.90
N ASP A 560 24.53 -14.68 25.43
CA ASP A 560 24.53 -16.14 25.49
C ASP A 560 24.07 -16.74 24.16
N ALA A 561 24.48 -17.97 23.87
CA ALA A 561 23.93 -18.74 22.77
C ALA A 561 22.40 -18.85 22.89
N GLY A 562 21.69 -18.66 21.77
CA GLY A 562 20.23 -18.61 21.72
C GLY A 562 19.63 -17.23 22.08
N SER A 563 20.46 -16.23 22.43
CA SER A 563 19.99 -14.85 22.51
C SER A 563 19.69 -14.33 21.10
N PHE A 564 18.71 -13.42 20.98
CA PHE A 564 18.43 -12.78 19.72
C PHE A 564 18.22 -11.27 19.88
N LEU A 565 18.53 -10.55 18.81
CA LEU A 565 18.29 -9.11 18.69
C LEU A 565 17.27 -8.86 17.60
N LEU A 566 16.27 -8.05 17.91
CA LEU A 566 15.22 -7.67 16.96
C LEU A 566 15.74 -6.67 15.91
N PRO A 567 15.10 -6.54 14.76
CA PRO A 567 15.39 -5.50 13.78
C PRO A 567 15.41 -4.08 14.38
N PHE A 568 16.12 -3.18 13.72
CA PHE A 568 16.31 -1.78 14.11
C PHE A 568 17.02 -1.57 15.46
N ARG A 569 17.82 -2.54 15.87
CA ARG A 569 18.66 -2.48 17.06
C ARG A 569 20.14 -2.47 16.70
N SER A 570 20.96 -2.13 17.68
CA SER A 570 22.41 -2.20 17.54
C SER A 570 23.03 -3.12 18.58
N TYR A 571 24.15 -3.71 18.24
CA TYR A 571 24.96 -4.55 19.11
C TYR A 571 26.44 -4.19 18.93
N LEU A 572 27.29 -4.70 19.83
CA LEU A 572 28.72 -4.55 19.73
C LEU A 572 29.36 -5.91 19.41
N LYS A 573 30.27 -5.94 18.43
CA LYS A 573 31.06 -7.12 18.07
C LYS A 573 32.52 -6.77 18.14
N LEU A 574 33.23 -7.34 19.11
CA LEU A 574 34.68 -7.07 19.34
C LEU A 574 35.45 -8.38 19.36
N GLY A 575 36.69 -8.34 18.86
CA GLY A 575 37.53 -9.54 18.71
C GLY A 575 38.07 -10.15 20.01
N VAL A 576 37.84 -9.50 21.16
CA VAL A 576 38.35 -9.98 22.46
C VAL A 576 37.17 -10.30 23.38
N ALA A 577 37.16 -11.51 23.91
CA ALA A 577 36.13 -11.94 24.86
C ALA A 577 36.31 -11.23 26.19
N LYS A 578 35.36 -10.40 26.56
CA LYS A 578 35.20 -9.80 27.90
C LYS A 578 33.81 -10.13 28.46
N LYS A 579 33.65 -9.98 29.77
CA LYS A 579 32.35 -10.20 30.39
C LYS A 579 31.35 -9.08 30.03
N SER A 580 31.85 -7.85 30.03
CA SER A 580 31.03 -6.66 29.70
C SER A 580 31.92 -5.48 29.32
N TYR A 581 31.33 -4.49 28.67
CA TYR A 581 31.88 -3.17 28.39
C TYR A 581 31.00 -2.11 29.07
N ILE A 582 31.63 -1.05 29.61
CA ILE A 582 30.97 0.04 30.32
C ILE A 582 30.64 1.16 29.33
N VAL A 583 29.41 1.64 29.34
CA VAL A 583 28.99 2.81 28.56
C VAL A 583 29.37 4.10 29.31
N ARG A 584 30.10 5.01 28.64
CA ARG A 584 30.52 6.31 29.16
C ARG A 584 30.14 7.42 28.18
N PHE A 585 29.99 8.62 28.71
CA PHE A 585 29.75 9.82 27.91
C PHE A 585 30.78 10.90 28.19
N ALA A 586 31.09 11.73 27.19
CA ALA A 586 31.99 12.84 27.36
C ALA A 586 31.47 13.79 28.44
N GLY A 587 32.28 14.01 29.49
CA GLY A 587 31.89 14.83 30.65
C GLY A 587 31.35 14.06 31.87
N ASP A 588 31.15 12.76 31.76
CA ASP A 588 30.87 11.94 32.94
C ASP A 588 32.04 11.98 33.92
N PRO A 589 31.78 12.17 35.24
CA PRO A 589 32.87 12.12 36.22
C PRO A 589 33.49 10.72 36.21
N VAL A 590 34.81 10.67 36.09
CA VAL A 590 35.58 9.42 36.15
C VAL A 590 35.54 8.90 37.58
N THR A 591 34.50 8.20 37.95
CA THR A 591 34.42 7.49 39.21
C THR A 591 35.14 6.15 39.08
N SER A 592 36.44 6.14 39.37
CA SER A 592 37.26 4.93 39.45
C SER A 592 36.87 4.13 40.70
N LEU A 593 35.80 3.37 40.67
CA LEU A 593 35.54 2.27 41.60
C LEU A 593 34.76 1.20 40.84
N SER A 594 35.51 0.30 40.19
CA SER A 594 34.95 -0.95 39.70
C SER A 594 34.48 -1.80 40.86
N GLN A 595 33.18 -1.81 41.11
CA GLN A 595 32.58 -2.88 41.91
C GLN A 595 32.73 -4.20 41.16
N ARG A 596 33.67 -5.00 41.63
CA ARG A 596 33.86 -6.39 41.23
C ARG A 596 32.59 -7.18 41.50
N PRO A 597 31.92 -7.78 40.52
CA PRO A 597 30.76 -8.62 40.80
C PRO A 597 31.24 -9.85 41.58
N GLU A 598 30.60 -10.11 42.71
CA GLU A 598 30.83 -11.33 43.50
C GLU A 598 30.55 -12.60 42.65
N ALA A 599 31.54 -13.47 42.61
CA ALA A 599 31.40 -14.80 42.02
C ALA A 599 30.51 -15.66 42.91
N GLY A 600 29.39 -16.10 42.42
CA GLY A 600 28.64 -17.19 43.07
C GLY A 600 27.13 -17.06 43.10
N LYS A 601 26.48 -17.07 41.97
CA LYS A 601 25.12 -17.65 41.74
C LYS A 601 24.91 -17.74 40.25
N GLN A 602 24.53 -18.92 39.74
CA GLN A 602 24.05 -19.08 38.37
C GLN A 602 22.76 -18.25 38.21
N ASN A 603 22.90 -16.96 37.93
CA ASN A 603 21.77 -16.13 37.56
C ASN A 603 21.49 -16.38 36.09
N THR A 604 20.43 -17.11 35.80
CA THR A 604 19.90 -17.27 34.45
C THR A 604 19.57 -15.88 33.92
N LYS A 605 20.30 -15.43 32.91
CA LYS A 605 20.10 -14.10 32.29
C LYS A 605 18.71 -14.03 31.67
N ILE A 606 18.06 -12.90 31.85
CA ILE A 606 16.72 -12.64 31.34
C ILE A 606 16.82 -11.47 30.37
N TYR A 607 16.34 -11.66 29.14
CA TYR A 607 16.29 -10.62 28.12
C TYR A 607 14.85 -10.35 27.70
N GLY A 608 14.50 -9.08 27.48
CA GLY A 608 13.29 -8.70 26.78
C GLY A 608 13.42 -8.94 25.27
N LEU A 609 12.31 -8.90 24.55
CA LEU A 609 12.30 -9.00 23.08
C LEU A 609 13.04 -7.85 22.40
N GLU A 610 13.22 -6.74 23.08
CA GLU A 610 13.97 -5.57 22.65
C GLU A 610 15.51 -5.72 22.79
N GLY A 611 15.98 -6.90 23.22
CA GLY A 611 17.39 -7.21 23.43
C GLY A 611 17.99 -6.66 24.72
N ARG A 612 17.19 -6.14 25.64
CA ARG A 612 17.59 -5.58 26.93
C ARG A 612 17.72 -6.69 27.98
N GLU A 613 18.87 -6.78 28.70
CA GLU A 613 19.04 -7.71 29.83
C GLU A 613 18.42 -7.16 31.11
N TYR A 614 17.55 -7.97 31.76
CA TYR A 614 16.96 -7.69 33.06
C TYR A 614 17.82 -8.36 34.16
N ARG A 615 18.66 -7.57 34.87
CA ARG A 615 19.56 -8.07 35.92
C ARG A 615 18.91 -8.00 37.30
N GLY A 616 19.15 -9.03 38.08
CA GLY A 616 18.75 -9.05 39.51
C GLY A 616 17.26 -9.30 39.77
N GLU A 617 16.44 -9.36 38.75
CA GLU A 617 15.03 -9.67 38.90
C GLU A 617 14.79 -11.18 39.02
N LYS A 618 14.03 -11.61 40.00
CA LYS A 618 13.54 -12.98 40.06
C LYS A 618 12.43 -13.13 39.01
N ARG A 619 12.35 -14.29 38.37
CA ARG A 619 11.30 -14.61 37.37
C ARG A 619 9.87 -14.24 37.82
N GLN A 620 9.61 -14.27 39.13
CA GLN A 620 8.34 -13.92 39.75
C GLN A 620 8.04 -12.41 39.80
N MET A 621 9.06 -11.54 39.57
CA MET A 621 8.93 -10.08 39.57
C MET A 621 8.89 -9.47 38.18
N LEU A 622 8.99 -10.29 37.14
CA LEU A 622 8.91 -9.80 35.76
C LEU A 622 7.48 -9.33 35.47
N LYS A 623 7.38 -8.16 34.87
CA LYS A 623 6.09 -7.64 34.37
C LYS A 623 5.52 -8.59 33.33
N ARG A 624 4.22 -8.53 33.11
CA ARG A 624 3.55 -9.32 32.06
C ARG A 624 4.19 -9.05 30.70
N GLY A 625 4.72 -10.07 30.04
CA GLY A 625 5.41 -9.93 28.76
C GLY A 625 6.12 -11.21 28.32
N ILE A 626 6.79 -11.12 27.18
CA ILE A 626 7.59 -12.21 26.63
C ILE A 626 9.07 -11.91 26.91
N TYR A 627 9.77 -12.86 27.49
CA TYR A 627 11.17 -12.78 27.87
C TYR A 627 11.96 -13.97 27.35
N ILE A 628 13.27 -13.81 27.22
CA ILE A 628 14.20 -14.90 26.94
C ILE A 628 14.97 -15.22 28.21
N ILE A 629 14.77 -16.41 28.72
CA ILE A 629 15.39 -16.88 29.95
C ILE A 629 16.10 -18.19 29.65
N GLY A 630 17.43 -18.19 29.80
CA GLY A 630 18.25 -19.38 29.50
C GLY A 630 18.09 -19.85 28.05
N GLY A 631 17.99 -18.92 27.08
CA GLY A 631 17.81 -19.21 25.66
C GLY A 631 16.40 -19.68 25.24
N LYS A 632 15.43 -19.73 26.17
CA LYS A 632 14.05 -20.14 25.86
C LYS A 632 13.09 -18.96 25.96
N LYS A 633 12.18 -18.86 25.00
CA LYS A 633 11.10 -17.87 24.99
C LYS A 633 10.07 -18.23 26.06
N ILE A 634 9.87 -17.35 27.05
CA ILE A 634 8.96 -17.55 28.19
C ILE A 634 7.99 -16.38 28.24
N TYR A 635 6.71 -16.70 28.41
CA TYR A 635 5.67 -15.73 28.66
C TYR A 635 5.46 -15.58 30.18
N CYS A 636 5.69 -14.38 30.73
CA CYS A 636 5.34 -14.03 32.10
C CYS A 636 3.94 -13.40 32.11
N ARG A 637 3.06 -13.98 32.92
CA ARG A 637 1.66 -13.54 33.06
C ARG A 637 1.51 -12.51 34.17
#